data_87c39ed00922ec5ed24734f6fd43fd25
#
_entry.id   87c39ed00922ec5ed24734f6fd43fd25
#
_cell.length_a   1.000
_cell.length_b   1.000
_cell.length_c   1.000
_cell.angle_alpha   90.00
_cell.angle_beta   90.00
_cell.angle_gamma   90.00
#
_symmetry.space_group_name_H-M   'P 1'
#
loop_
_entity.id
_entity.type
_entity.pdbx_description
1 polymer ?
#
loop_
_entity_poly.entity_id
_entity_poly.type
_entity_poly.pdbx_seq_one_letter_code
_entity_poly.pdbx_strand_id
1 'polypeptide(L)'
;MTQTASTDFPALESDPIEKLAIDTIRTLCMDAVQAANSGHPGTPMALAPVMYAVWQKLRFDPDRPIWSNRDRFVLSAGHASTLLYSVLHLAGVKSVNPQYEILGELAVPLEDLKKFRQLDSKCPGHPEYRWTAGIECTTGPLGTGIATSVGMAIAGMWQAATFNRPGYDLFDYDVYAIAGDGCLMEGIGAEAASLAGHQKLSNLCWLYDSNQITIEGSTDLAFTEDVGRRFEGYGWAVQRVDDANDLDALTNALDAFKAEQERPTMIIVNSIIGYGAPTKQGSHSAHGEPLGVEEIRGAKRFYGWPEEESFLVPDKVRSHFADLGKRGADLRSEWDELFASYSEEYPELADHLDKMQRRQLPDGWDADLPEYPADPKGAAGRDTSQKVLNLIAQRVPWLIGGSSDLAPSNKSRLTFEGAGDFQPDNRAGRNLHFGVREHAAGAITNGLALSKIRPYQAGFLIFSDFQRGALRLSALMELPVIHVFTHDSIGVGEDGPTHQPVEQLASLRAMPGMIDMRPADANEVVEAWRVIMPLRHDPVAMILSRQALPTLDRSTYAPASGVAKGAYVLAGDPDETPDVILIATGSEVALAVSSYELLVSEGIKARVVSMPSWELFDRQSDEYRDSVLPPDVTARVVIEQASSFGWDRWAGTKGEIIAMSTFGASAPLKALQSKFGFTPEAVVAAAKRQIGG
;
A
#
# COMPACT_ATOMS: atom_id res chain seq x y z
N MET A 1 14.88 12.92 -37.74
CA MET A 1 13.98 12.52 -38.83
C MET A 1 14.46 11.16 -39.34
N THR A 2 13.99 10.08 -38.76
CA THR A 2 14.14 8.71 -39.27
C THR A 2 12.78 8.36 -39.86
N GLN A 3 12.74 8.27 -41.20
CA GLN A 3 11.61 7.76 -41.95
C GLN A 3 11.32 6.33 -41.45
N THR A 4 10.18 6.15 -40.75
CA THR A 4 9.59 4.85 -40.57
C THR A 4 9.01 4.42 -41.91
N ALA A 5 9.57 3.36 -42.47
CA ALA A 5 8.97 2.73 -43.63
C ALA A 5 7.53 2.33 -43.29
N SER A 6 6.58 2.89 -44.01
CA SER A 6 5.19 2.39 -44.01
C SER A 6 5.25 1.01 -44.67
N THR A 7 5.14 -0.03 -43.86
CA THR A 7 4.93 -1.38 -44.36
C THR A 7 3.45 -1.47 -44.73
N ASP A 8 3.14 -1.36 -46.04
CA ASP A 8 1.81 -1.59 -46.58
C ASP A 8 1.40 -3.05 -46.41
N PHE A 9 0.54 -3.31 -45.40
CA PHE A 9 -0.17 -4.59 -45.26
C PHE A 9 -1.66 -4.36 -45.61
N PRO A 10 -2.03 -4.36 -46.93
CA PRO A 10 -3.40 -4.06 -47.35
C PRO A 10 -4.46 -4.98 -46.75
N ALA A 11 -4.10 -6.19 -46.39
CA ALA A 11 -4.99 -7.15 -45.74
C ALA A 11 -5.43 -6.68 -44.34
N LEU A 12 -4.53 -6.08 -43.54
CA LEU A 12 -4.85 -5.55 -42.20
C LEU A 12 -5.70 -4.27 -42.27
N GLU A 13 -5.52 -3.45 -43.29
CA GLU A 13 -6.28 -2.22 -43.44
C GLU A 13 -7.77 -2.45 -43.73
N SER A 14 -8.13 -3.64 -44.25
CA SER A 14 -9.52 -4.04 -44.52
C SER A 14 -10.27 -4.55 -43.28
N ASP A 15 -9.57 -4.91 -42.21
CA ASP A 15 -10.21 -5.39 -40.99
C ASP A 15 -10.98 -4.30 -40.24
N PRO A 16 -12.08 -4.67 -39.54
CA PRO A 16 -12.74 -3.77 -38.61
C PRO A 16 -11.72 -3.25 -37.57
N ILE A 17 -11.87 -1.99 -37.19
CA ILE A 17 -10.89 -1.34 -36.31
C ILE A 17 -10.78 -2.03 -34.94
N GLU A 18 -11.89 -2.54 -34.40
CA GLU A 18 -11.96 -3.26 -33.15
C GLU A 18 -11.09 -4.52 -33.20
N LYS A 19 -11.29 -5.36 -34.26
CA LYS A 19 -10.48 -6.57 -34.46
C LYS A 19 -9.01 -6.23 -34.58
N LEU A 20 -8.68 -5.23 -35.41
CA LEU A 20 -7.31 -4.82 -35.65
C LEU A 20 -6.62 -4.32 -34.37
N ALA A 21 -7.33 -3.54 -33.55
CA ALA A 21 -6.83 -3.05 -32.26
C ALA A 21 -6.60 -4.20 -31.27
N ILE A 22 -7.56 -5.14 -31.16
CA ILE A 22 -7.46 -6.30 -30.28
C ILE A 22 -6.28 -7.20 -30.69
N ASP A 23 -6.14 -7.48 -31.99
CA ASP A 23 -5.06 -8.33 -32.48
C ASP A 23 -3.68 -7.63 -32.38
N THR A 24 -3.66 -6.31 -32.46
CA THR A 24 -2.44 -5.52 -32.13
C THR A 24 -2.04 -5.72 -30.67
N ILE A 25 -2.99 -5.64 -29.73
CA ILE A 25 -2.71 -5.90 -28.29
C ILE A 25 -2.19 -7.32 -28.11
N ARG A 26 -2.86 -8.33 -28.67
CA ARG A 26 -2.44 -9.74 -28.61
C ARG A 26 -1.02 -9.96 -29.10
N THR A 27 -0.71 -9.43 -30.28
CA THR A 27 0.61 -9.62 -30.91
C THR A 27 1.72 -8.90 -30.15
N LEU A 28 1.49 -7.67 -29.69
CA LEU A 28 2.44 -6.97 -28.82
C LEU A 28 2.76 -7.75 -27.53
N CYS A 29 1.74 -8.35 -26.90
CA CYS A 29 1.92 -9.16 -25.70
C CYS A 29 2.75 -10.42 -25.95
N MET A 30 2.44 -11.19 -27.01
CA MET A 30 3.19 -12.39 -27.37
C MET A 30 4.64 -12.05 -27.71
N ASP A 31 4.83 -11.01 -28.51
CA ASP A 31 6.15 -10.60 -29.00
C ASP A 31 7.03 -10.14 -27.83
N ALA A 32 6.47 -9.37 -26.87
CA ALA A 32 7.20 -8.91 -25.69
C ALA A 32 7.65 -10.09 -24.80
N VAL A 33 6.76 -11.05 -24.52
CA VAL A 33 7.07 -12.23 -23.73
C VAL A 33 8.12 -13.12 -24.44
N GLN A 34 7.99 -13.29 -25.76
CA GLN A 34 8.94 -14.09 -26.54
C GLN A 34 10.31 -13.42 -26.61
N ALA A 35 10.38 -12.10 -26.81
CA ALA A 35 11.64 -11.36 -26.85
C ALA A 35 12.38 -11.44 -25.50
N ALA A 36 11.66 -11.37 -24.40
CA ALA A 36 12.21 -11.53 -23.05
C ALA A 36 12.56 -12.99 -22.70
N ASN A 37 12.08 -13.95 -23.47
CA ASN A 37 12.12 -15.39 -23.14
C ASN A 37 11.62 -15.68 -21.70
N SER A 38 10.69 -14.85 -21.23
CA SER A 38 10.12 -14.93 -19.86
C SER A 38 8.81 -14.13 -19.79
N GLY A 39 7.79 -14.67 -19.13
CA GLY A 39 6.52 -13.98 -18.92
C GLY A 39 5.30 -14.84 -19.15
N HIS A 40 4.14 -14.20 -19.17
CA HIS A 40 2.84 -14.86 -19.18
C HIS A 40 2.04 -14.38 -20.41
N PRO A 41 2.06 -15.10 -21.52
CA PRO A 41 1.42 -14.66 -22.76
C PRO A 41 -0.07 -15.00 -22.83
N GLY A 42 -0.51 -16.07 -22.18
CA GLY A 42 -1.83 -16.68 -22.40
C GLY A 42 -2.99 -15.81 -21.95
N THR A 43 -2.94 -15.28 -20.73
CA THR A 43 -3.96 -14.38 -20.19
C THR A 43 -4.05 -13.07 -20.99
N PRO A 44 -2.95 -12.38 -21.37
CA PRO A 44 -3.00 -11.24 -22.27
C PRO A 44 -3.69 -11.52 -23.61
N MET A 45 -3.43 -12.68 -24.23
CA MET A 45 -4.06 -13.07 -25.49
C MET A 45 -5.58 -13.29 -25.33
N ALA A 46 -5.99 -13.88 -24.21
CA ALA A 46 -7.40 -14.12 -23.89
C ALA A 46 -8.16 -12.83 -23.61
N LEU A 47 -7.56 -11.92 -22.84
CA LEU A 47 -8.22 -10.72 -22.30
C LEU A 47 -8.01 -9.45 -23.14
N ALA A 48 -7.33 -9.51 -24.27
CA ALA A 48 -7.19 -8.35 -25.15
C ALA A 48 -8.54 -7.70 -25.52
N PRO A 49 -9.63 -8.44 -25.86
CA PRO A 49 -10.94 -7.86 -26.11
C PRO A 49 -11.56 -7.21 -24.88
N VAL A 50 -11.41 -7.81 -23.70
CA VAL A 50 -11.89 -7.27 -22.42
C VAL A 50 -11.20 -5.94 -22.12
N MET A 51 -9.89 -5.90 -22.26
CA MET A 51 -9.09 -4.69 -22.04
C MET A 51 -9.47 -3.59 -23.04
N TYR A 52 -9.66 -3.94 -24.31
CA TYR A 52 -10.14 -3.02 -25.32
C TYR A 52 -11.50 -2.44 -24.95
N ALA A 53 -12.49 -3.27 -24.59
CA ALA A 53 -13.84 -2.83 -24.21
C ALA A 53 -13.82 -1.89 -22.98
N VAL A 54 -13.03 -2.20 -21.95
CA VAL A 54 -12.86 -1.33 -20.78
C VAL A 54 -12.28 0.02 -21.21
N TRP A 55 -11.22 0.04 -22.03
CA TRP A 55 -10.59 1.29 -22.48
C TRP A 55 -11.51 2.18 -23.31
N GLN A 56 -12.47 1.58 -24.06
CA GLN A 56 -13.50 2.33 -24.77
C GLN A 56 -14.45 3.11 -23.83
N LYS A 57 -14.63 2.64 -22.60
CA LYS A 57 -15.54 3.24 -21.60
C LYS A 57 -14.82 4.12 -20.58
N LEU A 58 -13.54 3.87 -20.36
CA LEU A 58 -12.75 4.49 -19.30
C LEU A 58 -12.67 6.01 -19.48
N ARG A 59 -12.89 6.75 -18.41
CA ARG A 59 -12.62 8.19 -18.29
C ARG A 59 -11.14 8.36 -17.99
N PHE A 60 -10.35 8.66 -19.00
CA PHE A 60 -8.90 8.69 -18.89
C PHE A 60 -8.28 9.64 -19.92
N ASP A 61 -7.44 10.59 -19.47
CA ASP A 61 -6.66 11.47 -20.33
C ASP A 61 -5.19 11.00 -20.35
N PRO A 62 -4.68 10.48 -21.48
CA PRO A 62 -3.30 9.99 -21.58
C PRO A 62 -2.25 11.10 -21.41
N ASP A 63 -2.59 12.35 -21.71
CA ASP A 63 -1.72 13.52 -21.50
C ASP A 63 -1.71 13.98 -20.03
N ARG A 64 -2.69 13.54 -19.21
CA ARG A 64 -2.84 13.85 -17.79
C ARG A 64 -3.15 12.59 -16.96
N PRO A 65 -2.29 11.56 -16.96
CA PRO A 65 -2.58 10.26 -16.35
C PRO A 65 -2.78 10.30 -14.83
N ILE A 66 -2.53 11.44 -14.19
CA ILE A 66 -2.75 11.69 -12.75
C ILE A 66 -3.96 12.60 -12.46
N TRP A 67 -4.82 12.86 -13.46
CA TRP A 67 -6.06 13.65 -13.27
C TRP A 67 -6.92 13.09 -12.14
N SER A 68 -7.39 13.97 -11.24
CA SER A 68 -8.03 13.55 -9.97
C SER A 68 -9.32 12.76 -10.18
N ASN A 69 -10.16 13.14 -11.17
CA ASN A 69 -11.44 12.49 -11.45
C ASN A 69 -11.38 11.47 -12.60
N ARG A 70 -10.17 10.97 -12.96
CA ARG A 70 -10.08 9.84 -13.90
C ARG A 70 -10.63 8.58 -13.26
N ASP A 71 -11.17 7.66 -14.06
CA ASP A 71 -11.43 6.31 -13.61
C ASP A 71 -10.13 5.61 -13.21
N ARG A 72 -10.22 4.60 -12.36
CA ARG A 72 -9.07 3.80 -11.91
C ARG A 72 -9.11 2.43 -12.53
N PHE A 73 -7.98 2.00 -13.06
CA PHE A 73 -7.85 0.65 -13.61
C PHE A 73 -6.75 -0.13 -12.88
N VAL A 74 -7.10 -1.31 -12.34
CA VAL A 74 -6.18 -2.19 -11.60
C VAL A 74 -6.10 -3.54 -12.28
N LEU A 75 -4.91 -3.92 -12.76
CA LEU A 75 -4.65 -5.27 -13.22
C LEU A 75 -4.22 -6.13 -12.03
N SER A 76 -5.19 -6.74 -11.32
CA SER A 76 -4.91 -7.61 -10.16
C SER A 76 -4.26 -8.92 -10.56
N ALA A 77 -4.59 -9.45 -11.74
CA ALA A 77 -3.85 -10.52 -12.39
C ALA A 77 -2.52 -9.97 -12.95
N GLY A 78 -1.65 -9.48 -12.06
CA GLY A 78 -0.45 -8.71 -12.40
C GLY A 78 0.56 -9.43 -13.30
N HIS A 79 0.51 -10.77 -13.36
CA HIS A 79 1.31 -11.57 -14.28
C HIS A 79 0.96 -11.26 -15.76
N ALA A 80 -0.25 -10.81 -16.07
CA ALA A 80 -0.67 -10.37 -17.40
C ALA A 80 -0.17 -8.95 -17.77
N SER A 81 0.90 -8.47 -17.18
CA SER A 81 1.40 -7.09 -17.25
C SER A 81 1.57 -6.55 -18.68
N THR A 82 1.99 -7.39 -19.64
CA THR A 82 2.14 -6.99 -21.04
C THR A 82 0.84 -6.50 -21.66
N LEU A 83 -0.33 -6.99 -21.19
CA LEU A 83 -1.64 -6.51 -21.60
C LEU A 83 -1.80 -5.01 -21.29
N LEU A 84 -1.49 -4.62 -20.06
CA LEU A 84 -1.60 -3.23 -19.62
C LEU A 84 -0.54 -2.35 -20.31
N TYR A 85 0.72 -2.81 -20.40
CA TYR A 85 1.76 -2.05 -21.08
C TYR A 85 1.46 -1.81 -22.56
N SER A 86 0.90 -2.80 -23.26
CA SER A 86 0.50 -2.65 -24.67
C SER A 86 -0.57 -1.59 -24.83
N VAL A 87 -1.56 -1.55 -23.95
CA VAL A 87 -2.62 -0.54 -24.00
C VAL A 87 -2.12 0.85 -23.61
N LEU A 88 -1.26 0.96 -22.59
CA LEU A 88 -0.63 2.25 -22.22
C LEU A 88 0.23 2.81 -23.36
N HIS A 89 0.95 1.93 -24.09
CA HIS A 89 1.68 2.31 -25.30
C HIS A 89 0.75 2.84 -26.39
N LEU A 90 -0.29 2.07 -26.72
CA LEU A 90 -1.23 2.42 -27.80
C LEU A 90 -2.02 3.69 -27.47
N ALA A 91 -2.45 3.87 -26.22
CA ALA A 91 -3.12 5.06 -25.74
C ALA A 91 -2.21 6.31 -25.66
N GLY A 92 -0.91 6.15 -25.80
CA GLY A 92 0.02 7.27 -25.82
C GLY A 92 0.22 7.97 -24.47
N VAL A 93 0.05 7.21 -23.37
CA VAL A 93 0.15 7.74 -22.00
C VAL A 93 1.49 8.41 -21.76
N LYS A 94 1.45 9.62 -21.19
CA LYS A 94 2.64 10.41 -20.87
C LYS A 94 3.31 9.95 -19.59
N SER A 95 4.62 10.07 -19.56
CA SER A 95 5.44 9.79 -18.40
C SER A 95 5.22 10.84 -17.30
N VAL A 96 5.37 10.42 -16.05
CA VAL A 96 5.27 11.27 -14.85
C VAL A 96 6.51 11.02 -14.00
N ASN A 97 7.19 12.07 -13.56
CA ASN A 97 8.34 11.95 -12.68
C ASN A 97 7.94 11.73 -11.21
N PRO A 98 8.90 11.41 -10.31
CA PRO A 98 8.63 11.23 -8.89
C PRO A 98 8.01 12.45 -8.18
N GLN A 99 8.14 13.64 -8.74
CA GLN A 99 7.55 14.89 -8.25
C GLN A 99 6.11 15.09 -8.75
N TYR A 100 5.54 14.11 -9.48
CA TYR A 100 4.22 14.15 -10.12
C TYR A 100 4.11 15.20 -11.24
N GLU A 101 5.23 15.57 -11.87
CA GLU A 101 5.25 16.41 -13.06
C GLU A 101 5.13 15.54 -14.32
N ILE A 102 4.28 15.99 -15.25
CA ILE A 102 4.05 15.28 -16.51
C ILE A 102 5.17 15.63 -17.47
N LEU A 103 5.78 14.59 -18.03
CA LEU A 103 6.84 14.71 -19.03
C LEU A 103 6.26 14.59 -20.45
N GLY A 104 7.00 15.09 -21.44
CA GLY A 104 6.56 15.04 -22.85
C GLY A 104 6.68 13.67 -23.52
N GLU A 105 7.44 12.75 -22.92
CA GLU A 105 7.70 11.40 -23.43
C GLU A 105 6.63 10.38 -23.03
N LEU A 106 6.58 9.25 -23.74
CA LEU A 106 5.66 8.17 -23.43
C LEU A 106 6.03 7.45 -22.13
N ALA A 107 5.04 7.07 -21.36
CA ALA A 107 5.20 6.19 -20.20
C ALA A 107 5.71 4.80 -20.59
N VAL A 108 5.25 4.28 -21.74
CA VAL A 108 5.64 2.99 -22.30
C VAL A 108 6.04 3.19 -23.77
N PRO A 109 7.29 3.57 -24.07
CA PRO A 109 7.82 3.54 -25.42
C PRO A 109 7.86 2.10 -25.98
N LEU A 110 7.74 1.92 -27.29
CA LEU A 110 7.81 0.59 -27.92
C LEU A 110 9.14 -0.13 -27.62
N GLU A 111 10.23 0.62 -27.50
CA GLU A 111 11.54 0.07 -27.14
C GLU A 111 11.58 -0.51 -25.71
N ASP A 112 10.77 0.01 -24.79
CA ASP A 112 10.62 -0.56 -23.47
C ASP A 112 9.78 -1.85 -23.47
N LEU A 113 8.74 -1.94 -24.33
CA LEU A 113 8.02 -3.19 -24.57
C LEU A 113 8.95 -4.27 -25.12
N LYS A 114 9.83 -3.95 -26.08
CA LYS A 114 10.85 -4.85 -26.60
C LYS A 114 11.85 -5.30 -25.53
N LYS A 115 12.03 -4.50 -24.49
CA LYS A 115 12.88 -4.77 -23.33
C LYS A 115 12.07 -5.21 -22.11
N PHE A 116 10.91 -5.80 -22.30
CA PHE A 116 10.09 -6.35 -21.21
C PHE A 116 10.94 -7.20 -20.26
N ARG A 117 10.79 -7.01 -18.95
CA ARG A 117 11.57 -7.70 -17.90
C ARG A 117 13.09 -7.49 -17.95
N GLN A 118 13.58 -6.49 -18.67
CA GLN A 118 14.99 -6.13 -18.63
C GLN A 118 15.23 -4.98 -17.63
N LEU A 119 16.46 -4.89 -17.12
CA LEU A 119 16.84 -3.84 -16.18
C LEU A 119 16.55 -2.45 -16.79
N ASP A 120 16.03 -1.56 -15.97
CA ASP A 120 15.68 -0.17 -16.31
C ASP A 120 14.57 0.02 -17.37
N SER A 121 13.99 -1.04 -17.93
CA SER A 121 12.80 -0.95 -18.76
C SER A 121 11.59 -0.42 -17.99
N LYS A 122 10.75 0.38 -18.66
CA LYS A 122 9.44 0.82 -18.13
C LYS A 122 8.39 -0.30 -18.13
N CYS A 123 8.78 -1.52 -18.53
CA CYS A 123 7.93 -2.70 -18.57
C CYS A 123 8.47 -3.79 -17.64
N PRO A 124 8.42 -3.63 -16.30
CA PRO A 124 8.81 -4.66 -15.36
C PRO A 124 7.90 -5.90 -15.44
N GLY A 125 8.30 -6.98 -14.78
CA GLY A 125 7.59 -8.27 -14.86
C GLY A 125 6.14 -8.25 -14.39
N HIS A 126 5.80 -7.35 -13.49
CA HIS A 126 4.46 -7.07 -12.96
C HIS A 126 4.27 -5.54 -12.90
N PRO A 127 3.03 -5.02 -12.90
CA PRO A 127 2.78 -3.58 -12.80
C PRO A 127 3.38 -2.98 -11.53
N GLU A 128 4.13 -1.88 -11.66
CA GLU A 128 4.76 -1.17 -10.54
C GLU A 128 4.35 0.30 -10.53
N TYR A 129 3.68 0.71 -9.46
CA TYR A 129 3.28 2.10 -9.22
C TYR A 129 4.51 3.00 -9.10
N ARG A 130 4.47 4.18 -9.71
CA ARG A 130 5.55 5.17 -9.82
C ARG A 130 6.73 4.76 -10.73
N TRP A 131 6.91 3.49 -11.05
CA TRP A 131 7.90 3.08 -12.04
C TRP A 131 7.40 3.31 -13.48
N THR A 132 6.15 2.92 -13.73
CA THR A 132 5.48 3.13 -15.02
C THR A 132 4.27 4.04 -14.82
N ALA A 133 4.25 5.21 -15.46
CA ALA A 133 3.09 6.10 -15.38
C ALA A 133 1.85 5.45 -16.01
N GLY A 134 0.67 5.70 -15.43
CA GLY A 134 -0.58 5.02 -15.82
C GLY A 134 -0.85 3.73 -15.04
N ILE A 135 0.10 3.24 -14.23
CA ILE A 135 -0.11 2.14 -13.30
C ILE A 135 -0.69 2.68 -11.99
N GLU A 136 -1.90 2.26 -11.63
CA GLU A 136 -2.62 2.75 -10.44
C GLU A 136 -2.14 2.11 -9.13
N CYS A 137 -1.70 0.83 -9.17
CA CYS A 137 -1.07 0.18 -8.02
C CYS A 137 -0.11 -0.93 -8.45
N THR A 138 0.86 -1.23 -7.58
CA THR A 138 1.73 -2.39 -7.76
C THR A 138 0.96 -3.66 -7.48
N THR A 139 1.00 -4.60 -8.43
CA THR A 139 0.40 -5.92 -8.32
C THR A 139 1.44 -7.02 -8.59
N GLY A 140 1.01 -8.27 -8.48
CA GLY A 140 1.89 -9.45 -8.56
C GLY A 140 1.53 -10.45 -7.47
N PRO A 141 1.50 -10.07 -6.17
CA PRO A 141 0.82 -10.89 -5.16
C PRO A 141 -0.68 -10.93 -5.47
N LEU A 142 -1.18 -12.14 -5.78
CA LEU A 142 -2.58 -12.34 -6.21
C LEU A 142 -3.57 -11.89 -5.12
N GLY A 143 -4.72 -11.37 -5.53
CA GLY A 143 -5.76 -10.85 -4.63
C GLY A 143 -5.51 -9.44 -4.08
N THR A 144 -4.25 -8.98 -3.97
CA THR A 144 -3.96 -7.65 -3.40
C THR A 144 -4.47 -6.51 -4.27
N GLY A 145 -4.45 -6.66 -5.60
CA GLY A 145 -4.93 -5.64 -6.52
C GLY A 145 -6.43 -5.39 -6.39
N ILE A 146 -7.25 -6.45 -6.35
CA ILE A 146 -8.70 -6.31 -6.14
C ILE A 146 -9.00 -5.74 -4.74
N ALA A 147 -8.27 -6.12 -3.70
CA ALA A 147 -8.45 -5.53 -2.38
C ALA A 147 -8.06 -4.04 -2.34
N THR A 148 -6.98 -3.64 -3.03
CA THR A 148 -6.57 -2.24 -3.18
C THR A 148 -7.63 -1.43 -3.92
N SER A 149 -8.29 -2.01 -4.95
CA SER A 149 -9.36 -1.36 -5.71
C SER A 149 -10.57 -0.99 -4.85
N VAL A 150 -10.87 -1.78 -3.80
CA VAL A 150 -11.91 -1.45 -2.81
C VAL A 150 -11.57 -0.15 -2.08
N GLY A 151 -10.30 0.06 -1.71
CA GLY A 151 -9.86 1.31 -1.09
C GLY A 151 -9.99 2.51 -2.03
N MET A 152 -9.71 2.32 -3.32
CA MET A 152 -9.91 3.37 -4.34
C MET A 152 -11.40 3.71 -4.50
N ALA A 153 -12.29 2.71 -4.47
CA ALA A 153 -13.74 2.92 -4.57
C ALA A 153 -14.29 3.66 -3.33
N ILE A 154 -13.85 3.28 -2.12
CA ILE A 154 -14.17 4.01 -0.88
C ILE A 154 -13.71 5.47 -1.00
N ALA A 155 -12.48 5.69 -1.49
CA ALA A 155 -11.94 7.04 -1.67
C ALA A 155 -12.80 7.88 -2.62
N GLY A 156 -13.24 7.32 -3.76
CA GLY A 156 -14.11 8.01 -4.70
C GLY A 156 -15.43 8.46 -4.07
N MET A 157 -16.09 7.55 -3.38
CA MET A 157 -17.35 7.86 -2.69
C MET A 157 -17.17 8.89 -1.57
N TRP A 158 -16.08 8.78 -0.80
CA TRP A 158 -15.78 9.76 0.24
C TRP A 158 -15.45 11.14 -0.34
N GLN A 159 -14.64 11.19 -1.40
CA GLN A 159 -14.30 12.45 -2.09
C GLN A 159 -15.55 13.12 -2.67
N ALA A 160 -16.44 12.35 -3.29
CA ALA A 160 -17.72 12.85 -3.79
C ALA A 160 -18.57 13.45 -2.65
N ALA A 161 -18.75 12.71 -1.56
CA ALA A 161 -19.55 13.17 -0.42
C ALA A 161 -18.93 14.40 0.29
N THR A 162 -17.61 14.55 0.23
CA THR A 162 -16.89 15.64 0.89
C THR A 162 -16.80 16.89 0.04
N PHE A 163 -16.53 16.76 -1.27
CA PHE A 163 -16.21 17.90 -2.13
C PHE A 163 -17.30 18.27 -3.12
N ASN A 164 -18.17 17.34 -3.57
CA ASN A 164 -19.23 17.69 -4.49
C ASN A 164 -20.23 18.65 -3.85
N ARG A 165 -20.76 19.56 -4.63
CA ARG A 165 -21.79 20.55 -4.24
C ARG A 165 -22.85 20.61 -5.34
N PRO A 166 -24.07 21.13 -5.07
CA PRO A 166 -25.07 21.29 -6.10
C PRO A 166 -24.55 22.07 -7.32
N GLY A 167 -24.54 21.41 -8.48
CA GLY A 167 -23.96 21.95 -9.72
C GLY A 167 -22.46 21.74 -9.90
N TYR A 168 -21.78 21.06 -8.96
CA TYR A 168 -20.35 20.78 -8.99
C TYR A 168 -20.06 19.34 -8.62
N ASP A 169 -20.15 18.44 -9.59
CA ASP A 169 -19.82 17.02 -9.43
C ASP A 169 -18.33 16.79 -9.75
N LEU A 170 -17.45 17.16 -8.80
CA LEU A 170 -16.01 17.06 -8.96
C LEU A 170 -15.50 15.63 -8.97
N PHE A 171 -16.19 14.72 -8.28
CA PHE A 171 -15.81 13.32 -8.16
C PHE A 171 -17.02 12.41 -8.43
N ASP A 172 -16.87 11.57 -9.44
CA ASP A 172 -17.83 10.56 -9.85
C ASP A 172 -17.15 9.37 -10.56
N TYR A 173 -15.85 9.16 -10.29
CA TYR A 173 -15.07 8.14 -10.97
C TYR A 173 -15.42 6.72 -10.54
N ASP A 174 -15.24 5.81 -11.49
CA ASP A 174 -15.34 4.37 -11.27
C ASP A 174 -13.99 3.72 -11.10
N VAL A 175 -14.01 2.52 -10.52
CA VAL A 175 -12.84 1.67 -10.30
C VAL A 175 -13.07 0.32 -10.96
N TYR A 176 -12.21 -0.03 -11.90
CA TYR A 176 -12.20 -1.30 -12.60
C TYR A 176 -11.01 -2.14 -12.15
N ALA A 177 -11.23 -3.43 -11.93
CA ALA A 177 -10.13 -4.34 -11.67
C ALA A 177 -10.31 -5.65 -12.44
N ILE A 178 -9.23 -6.14 -13.06
CA ILE A 178 -9.20 -7.47 -13.69
C ILE A 178 -8.56 -8.47 -12.74
N ALA A 179 -9.26 -9.55 -12.45
CA ALA A 179 -8.84 -10.65 -11.59
C ALA A 179 -8.87 -11.97 -12.34
N GLY A 180 -7.97 -12.89 -12.03
CA GLY A 180 -8.04 -14.27 -12.46
C GLY A 180 -8.44 -15.22 -11.30
N ASP A 181 -8.52 -16.52 -11.58
CA ASP A 181 -8.86 -17.56 -10.60
C ASP A 181 -8.03 -17.44 -9.32
N GLY A 182 -6.73 -17.30 -9.44
CA GLY A 182 -5.83 -17.18 -8.29
C GLY A 182 -6.09 -15.94 -7.40
N CYS A 183 -6.56 -14.82 -7.96
CA CYS A 183 -6.97 -13.67 -7.15
C CYS A 183 -8.19 -13.97 -6.28
N LEU A 184 -9.10 -14.84 -6.77
CA LEU A 184 -10.33 -15.21 -6.07
C LEU A 184 -10.14 -16.41 -5.12
N MET A 185 -9.07 -17.19 -5.31
CA MET A 185 -8.64 -18.23 -4.35
C MET A 185 -8.04 -17.62 -3.09
N GLU A 186 -7.33 -16.49 -3.20
CA GLU A 186 -6.68 -15.82 -2.08
C GLU A 186 -7.72 -15.30 -1.06
N GLY A 187 -7.46 -15.53 0.23
CA GLY A 187 -8.35 -15.10 1.31
C GLY A 187 -8.63 -13.61 1.32
N ILE A 188 -7.62 -12.79 0.96
CA ILE A 188 -7.76 -11.33 0.88
C ILE A 188 -8.84 -10.91 -0.13
N GLY A 189 -9.03 -11.65 -1.23
CA GLY A 189 -10.08 -11.41 -2.21
C GLY A 189 -11.47 -11.56 -1.59
N ALA A 190 -11.68 -12.60 -0.78
CA ALA A 190 -12.94 -12.84 -0.06
C ALA A 190 -13.20 -11.78 1.02
N GLU A 191 -12.17 -11.41 1.80
CA GLU A 191 -12.24 -10.35 2.81
C GLU A 191 -12.68 -9.02 2.17
N ALA A 192 -12.05 -8.62 1.07
CA ALA A 192 -12.31 -7.38 0.37
C ALA A 192 -13.69 -7.37 -0.31
N ALA A 193 -14.08 -8.46 -0.98
CA ALA A 193 -15.37 -8.61 -1.64
C ALA A 193 -16.54 -8.50 -0.64
N SER A 194 -16.42 -9.18 0.51
CA SER A 194 -17.42 -9.12 1.57
C SER A 194 -17.59 -7.70 2.11
N LEU A 195 -16.50 -6.95 2.32
CA LEU A 195 -16.58 -5.57 2.77
C LEU A 195 -17.15 -4.63 1.70
N ALA A 196 -16.76 -4.81 0.43
CA ALA A 196 -17.27 -4.00 -0.68
C ALA A 196 -18.79 -4.17 -0.87
N GLY A 197 -19.31 -5.39 -0.77
CA GLY A 197 -20.75 -5.66 -0.79
C GLY A 197 -21.49 -5.06 0.41
N HIS A 198 -20.93 -5.20 1.62
CA HIS A 198 -21.46 -4.58 2.83
C HIS A 198 -21.57 -3.05 2.68
N GLN A 199 -20.51 -2.45 2.15
CA GLN A 199 -20.43 -1.00 1.90
C GLN A 199 -21.18 -0.56 0.64
N LYS A 200 -21.80 -1.46 -0.13
CA LYS A 200 -22.55 -1.12 -1.36
C LYS A 200 -21.74 -0.18 -2.29
N LEU A 201 -20.51 -0.56 -2.63
CA LEU A 201 -19.62 0.28 -3.46
C LEU A 201 -20.02 0.18 -4.93
N SER A 202 -21.03 0.92 -5.36
CA SER A 202 -21.58 0.87 -6.71
C SER A 202 -20.63 1.38 -7.81
N ASN A 203 -19.58 2.13 -7.42
CA ASN A 203 -18.52 2.58 -8.31
C ASN A 203 -17.36 1.56 -8.48
N LEU A 204 -17.57 0.29 -8.10
CA LEU A 204 -16.57 -0.78 -8.19
C LEU A 204 -17.01 -1.89 -9.13
N CYS A 205 -16.20 -2.16 -10.16
CA CYS A 205 -16.38 -3.25 -11.10
C CYS A 205 -15.18 -4.19 -11.09
N TRP A 206 -15.40 -5.48 -10.79
CA TRP A 206 -14.40 -6.52 -11.00
C TRP A 206 -14.75 -7.36 -12.21
N LEU A 207 -13.79 -7.48 -13.15
CA LEU A 207 -13.89 -8.37 -14.30
C LEU A 207 -13.07 -9.63 -13.97
N TYR A 208 -13.75 -10.76 -13.88
CA TYR A 208 -13.13 -12.03 -13.55
C TYR A 208 -12.86 -12.85 -14.81
N ASP A 209 -11.58 -13.07 -15.09
CA ASP A 209 -11.10 -14.00 -16.12
C ASP A 209 -11.32 -15.45 -15.67
N SER A 210 -12.44 -16.01 -16.11
CA SER A 210 -12.84 -17.38 -15.84
C SER A 210 -12.34 -18.31 -16.95
N ASN A 211 -11.03 -18.54 -17.01
CA ASN A 211 -10.40 -19.36 -18.05
C ASN A 211 -10.16 -20.81 -17.61
N GLN A 212 -10.45 -21.16 -16.36
CA GLN A 212 -10.36 -22.49 -15.77
C GLN A 212 -8.93 -23.06 -15.72
N ILE A 213 -7.89 -22.21 -15.86
CA ILE A 213 -6.48 -22.65 -15.92
C ILE A 213 -5.63 -21.84 -14.96
N THR A 214 -4.83 -22.53 -14.17
CA THR A 214 -3.75 -21.97 -13.35
C THR A 214 -2.39 -22.43 -13.87
N ILE A 215 -1.31 -21.98 -13.23
CA ILE A 215 0.04 -22.45 -13.57
C ILE A 215 0.24 -23.94 -13.33
N GLU A 216 -0.50 -24.52 -12.38
CA GLU A 216 -0.42 -25.96 -12.04
C GLU A 216 -1.28 -26.84 -12.96
N GLY A 217 -2.36 -26.29 -13.54
CA GLY A 217 -3.27 -27.04 -14.41
C GLY A 217 -4.70 -26.50 -14.40
N SER A 218 -5.68 -27.39 -14.56
CA SER A 218 -7.10 -27.05 -14.45
C SER A 218 -7.46 -26.59 -13.03
N THR A 219 -8.36 -25.61 -12.92
CA THR A 219 -8.92 -25.18 -11.62
C THR A 219 -9.59 -26.32 -10.86
N ASP A 220 -10.09 -27.36 -11.54
CA ASP A 220 -10.70 -28.55 -10.91
C ASP A 220 -9.79 -29.22 -9.87
N LEU A 221 -8.48 -28.96 -9.92
CA LEU A 221 -7.53 -29.47 -8.93
C LEU A 221 -7.72 -28.85 -7.54
N ALA A 222 -8.17 -27.60 -7.47
CA ALA A 222 -8.17 -26.85 -6.21
C ALA A 222 -9.30 -25.81 -6.09
N PHE A 223 -10.09 -25.53 -7.13
CA PHE A 223 -11.05 -24.43 -7.14
C PHE A 223 -12.27 -24.77 -8.01
N THR A 224 -13.33 -25.30 -7.38
CA THR A 224 -14.55 -25.80 -8.04
C THR A 224 -15.83 -25.10 -7.55
N GLU A 225 -15.70 -24.01 -6.82
CA GLU A 225 -16.84 -23.25 -6.30
C GLU A 225 -17.59 -22.48 -7.40
N ASP A 226 -18.87 -22.19 -7.19
CA ASP A 226 -19.62 -21.24 -8.00
C ASP A 226 -19.32 -19.82 -7.53
N VAL A 227 -18.34 -19.18 -8.17
CA VAL A 227 -17.92 -17.80 -7.88
C VAL A 227 -19.08 -16.83 -7.97
N GLY A 228 -19.97 -16.98 -8.96
CA GLY A 228 -21.13 -16.11 -9.11
C GLY A 228 -22.02 -16.11 -7.88
N ARG A 229 -22.41 -17.30 -7.40
CA ARG A 229 -23.22 -17.45 -6.19
C ARG A 229 -22.51 -16.92 -4.94
N ARG A 230 -21.19 -17.10 -4.83
CA ARG A 230 -20.41 -16.54 -3.73
C ARG A 230 -20.54 -15.02 -3.71
N PHE A 231 -20.37 -14.36 -4.86
CA PHE A 231 -20.46 -12.89 -4.96
C PHE A 231 -21.88 -12.36 -4.78
N GLU A 232 -22.89 -13.07 -5.29
CA GLU A 232 -24.29 -12.78 -4.96
C GLU A 232 -24.52 -12.84 -3.43
N GLY A 233 -23.94 -13.83 -2.74
CA GLY A 233 -23.98 -13.95 -1.28
C GLY A 233 -23.28 -12.79 -0.54
N TYR A 234 -22.26 -12.17 -1.16
CA TYR A 234 -21.65 -10.94 -0.64
C TYR A 234 -22.46 -9.67 -0.95
N GLY A 235 -23.55 -9.75 -1.71
CA GLY A 235 -24.39 -8.61 -2.09
C GLY A 235 -23.92 -7.87 -3.35
N TRP A 236 -23.15 -8.52 -4.21
CA TRP A 236 -22.74 -7.98 -5.50
C TRP A 236 -23.79 -8.20 -6.59
N ALA A 237 -23.84 -7.31 -7.57
CA ALA A 237 -24.46 -7.58 -8.85
C ALA A 237 -23.54 -8.48 -9.68
N VAL A 238 -24.04 -9.60 -10.19
CA VAL A 238 -23.25 -10.55 -10.94
C VAL A 238 -23.77 -10.62 -12.37
N GLN A 239 -22.87 -10.47 -13.33
CA GLN A 239 -23.12 -10.58 -14.76
C GLN A 239 -22.20 -11.64 -15.35
N ARG A 240 -22.58 -12.21 -16.51
CA ARG A 240 -21.79 -13.22 -17.22
C ARG A 240 -21.66 -12.83 -18.70
N VAL A 241 -20.45 -12.99 -19.20
CA VAL A 241 -20.09 -12.90 -20.61
C VAL A 241 -19.52 -14.26 -21.01
N ASP A 242 -20.23 -14.97 -21.89
CA ASP A 242 -19.93 -16.35 -22.22
C ASP A 242 -18.72 -16.53 -23.15
N ASP A 243 -18.33 -15.49 -23.86
CA ASP A 243 -17.13 -15.44 -24.71
C ASP A 243 -16.45 -14.07 -24.58
N ALA A 244 -15.21 -14.07 -24.15
CA ALA A 244 -14.38 -12.87 -24.06
C ALA A 244 -14.23 -12.11 -25.41
N ASN A 245 -14.49 -12.76 -26.54
CA ASN A 245 -14.46 -12.14 -27.88
C ASN A 245 -15.78 -11.49 -28.29
N ASP A 246 -16.86 -11.66 -27.53
CA ASP A 246 -18.13 -10.99 -27.78
C ASP A 246 -18.12 -9.55 -27.25
N LEU A 247 -17.73 -8.60 -28.11
CA LEU A 247 -17.63 -7.19 -27.76
C LEU A 247 -18.98 -6.56 -27.40
N ASP A 248 -20.06 -7.02 -27.99
CA ASP A 248 -21.40 -6.53 -27.70
C ASP A 248 -21.81 -6.96 -26.29
N ALA A 249 -21.59 -8.22 -25.94
CA ALA A 249 -21.84 -8.73 -24.59
C ALA A 249 -20.98 -8.02 -23.55
N LEU A 250 -19.68 -7.79 -23.81
CA LEU A 250 -18.79 -7.04 -22.94
C LEU A 250 -19.26 -5.60 -22.74
N THR A 251 -19.64 -4.92 -23.84
CA THR A 251 -20.13 -3.55 -23.80
C THR A 251 -21.42 -3.45 -22.99
N ASN A 252 -22.37 -4.36 -23.22
CA ASN A 252 -23.63 -4.40 -22.49
C ASN A 252 -23.40 -4.65 -20.98
N ALA A 253 -22.46 -5.52 -20.62
CA ALA A 253 -22.13 -5.78 -19.22
C ALA A 253 -21.50 -4.55 -18.53
N LEU A 254 -20.62 -3.83 -19.23
CA LEU A 254 -20.03 -2.57 -18.73
C LEU A 254 -21.10 -1.46 -18.62
N ASP A 255 -22.03 -1.35 -19.58
CA ASP A 255 -23.13 -0.38 -19.51
C ASP A 255 -24.11 -0.71 -18.37
N ALA A 256 -24.37 -1.98 -18.10
CA ALA A 256 -25.16 -2.42 -16.97
C ALA A 256 -24.46 -2.14 -15.62
N PHE A 257 -23.12 -2.24 -15.55
CA PHE A 257 -22.37 -1.76 -14.39
C PHE A 257 -22.58 -0.26 -14.17
N LYS A 258 -22.44 0.56 -15.22
CA LYS A 258 -22.65 2.02 -15.11
C LYS A 258 -24.08 2.39 -14.68
N ALA A 259 -25.06 1.55 -14.94
CA ALA A 259 -26.45 1.73 -14.52
C ALA A 259 -26.72 1.25 -13.09
N GLU A 260 -25.88 0.37 -12.52
CA GLU A 260 -26.02 -0.14 -11.14
C GLU A 260 -25.58 0.92 -10.14
N GLN A 261 -26.47 1.36 -9.26
CA GLN A 261 -26.21 2.45 -8.32
C GLN A 261 -26.16 2.01 -6.85
N GLU A 262 -26.41 0.73 -6.57
CA GLU A 262 -26.53 0.25 -5.18
C GLU A 262 -25.49 -0.78 -4.78
N ARG A 263 -24.86 -1.48 -5.74
CA ARG A 263 -24.01 -2.64 -5.45
C ARG A 263 -22.74 -2.62 -6.29
N PRO A 264 -21.61 -3.13 -5.77
CA PRO A 264 -20.47 -3.44 -6.61
C PRO A 264 -20.84 -4.51 -7.64
N THR A 265 -20.18 -4.48 -8.79
CA THR A 265 -20.46 -5.40 -9.91
C THR A 265 -19.31 -6.37 -10.16
N MET A 266 -19.65 -7.65 -10.30
CA MET A 266 -18.78 -8.70 -10.81
C MET A 266 -19.22 -9.08 -12.22
N ILE A 267 -18.33 -8.92 -13.20
CA ILE A 267 -18.53 -9.43 -14.57
C ILE A 267 -17.66 -10.69 -14.74
N ILE A 268 -18.27 -11.85 -14.77
CA ILE A 268 -17.60 -13.12 -15.02
C ILE A 268 -17.45 -13.26 -16.52
N VAL A 269 -16.21 -13.30 -17.00
CA VAL A 269 -15.90 -13.41 -18.44
C VAL A 269 -15.28 -14.77 -18.70
N ASN A 270 -15.98 -15.64 -19.44
CA ASN A 270 -15.41 -16.90 -19.90
C ASN A 270 -14.40 -16.60 -21.01
N SER A 271 -13.18 -17.03 -20.81
CA SER A 271 -12.10 -16.83 -21.78
C SER A 271 -11.34 -18.12 -22.04
N ILE A 272 -10.52 -18.13 -23.09
CA ILE A 272 -9.64 -19.23 -23.43
C ILE A 272 -8.20 -18.74 -23.34
N ILE A 273 -7.46 -19.22 -22.34
CA ILE A 273 -6.06 -18.86 -22.19
C ILE A 273 -5.25 -19.22 -23.44
N GLY A 274 -4.37 -18.32 -23.90
CA GLY A 274 -3.58 -18.54 -25.11
C GLY A 274 -4.41 -18.60 -26.38
N TYR A 275 -5.54 -17.86 -26.43
CA TYR A 275 -6.48 -17.84 -27.55
C TYR A 275 -5.75 -17.68 -28.90
N GLY A 276 -6.00 -18.59 -29.84
CA GLY A 276 -5.38 -18.64 -31.16
C GLY A 276 -4.05 -19.41 -31.24
N ALA A 277 -3.43 -19.82 -30.13
CA ALA A 277 -2.24 -20.65 -30.15
C ALA A 277 -2.59 -22.09 -30.61
N PRO A 278 -1.91 -22.63 -31.64
CA PRO A 278 -2.34 -23.88 -32.28
C PRO A 278 -2.43 -25.10 -31.38
N THR A 279 -1.47 -25.27 -30.45
CA THR A 279 -1.40 -26.46 -29.60
C THR A 279 -1.43 -26.12 -28.10
N LYS A 280 -1.20 -24.86 -27.71
CA LYS A 280 -1.14 -24.44 -26.30
C LYS A 280 -2.42 -23.76 -25.80
N GLN A 281 -3.34 -23.38 -26.69
CA GLN A 281 -4.62 -22.78 -26.31
C GLN A 281 -5.38 -23.66 -25.30
N GLY A 282 -5.95 -23.04 -24.25
CA GLY A 282 -6.74 -23.75 -23.24
C GLY A 282 -5.92 -24.63 -22.30
N SER A 283 -4.60 -24.50 -22.28
CA SER A 283 -3.73 -25.35 -21.45
C SER A 283 -2.82 -24.51 -20.53
N HIS A 284 -2.35 -25.13 -19.44
CA HIS A 284 -1.38 -24.53 -18.52
C HIS A 284 -0.07 -24.12 -19.20
N SER A 285 0.31 -24.76 -20.32
CA SER A 285 1.53 -24.44 -21.07
C SER A 285 1.46 -23.07 -21.79
N ALA A 286 0.28 -22.43 -21.85
CA ALA A 286 0.16 -21.04 -22.27
C ALA A 286 0.22 -20.05 -21.09
N HIS A 287 0.23 -20.52 -19.84
CA HIS A 287 0.07 -19.64 -18.69
C HIS A 287 1.34 -18.84 -18.39
N GLY A 288 2.45 -19.47 -18.04
CA GLY A 288 3.58 -18.83 -17.36
C GLY A 288 4.93 -18.91 -18.09
N GLU A 289 4.95 -19.29 -19.35
CA GLU A 289 6.17 -19.41 -20.15
C GLU A 289 5.98 -18.92 -21.59
N PRO A 290 7.04 -18.55 -22.30
CA PRO A 290 6.95 -18.16 -23.70
C PRO A 290 6.31 -19.26 -24.55
N LEU A 291 5.46 -18.84 -25.50
CA LEU A 291 4.78 -19.79 -26.38
C LEU A 291 5.75 -20.55 -27.27
N GLY A 292 6.81 -19.89 -27.73
CA GLY A 292 7.72 -20.38 -28.76
C GLY A 292 7.36 -19.85 -30.16
N VAL A 293 8.38 -19.75 -31.01
CA VAL A 293 8.27 -19.07 -32.30
C VAL A 293 7.18 -19.67 -33.20
N GLU A 294 7.06 -20.99 -33.25
CA GLU A 294 6.08 -21.68 -34.13
C GLU A 294 4.64 -21.51 -33.62
N GLU A 295 4.43 -21.49 -32.30
CA GLU A 295 3.12 -21.18 -31.70
C GLU A 295 2.70 -19.74 -32.01
N ILE A 296 3.62 -18.77 -31.90
CA ILE A 296 3.38 -17.37 -32.21
C ILE A 296 3.05 -17.17 -33.69
N ARG A 297 3.81 -17.79 -34.60
CA ARG A 297 3.50 -17.77 -36.02
C ARG A 297 2.09 -18.35 -36.30
N GLY A 298 1.77 -19.46 -35.65
CA GLY A 298 0.45 -20.07 -35.75
C GLY A 298 -0.66 -19.16 -35.24
N ALA A 299 -0.48 -18.51 -34.10
CA ALA A 299 -1.43 -17.54 -33.55
C ALA A 299 -1.59 -16.32 -34.49
N LYS A 300 -0.48 -15.79 -35.03
CA LYS A 300 -0.53 -14.70 -36.02
C LYS A 300 -1.32 -15.12 -37.29
N ARG A 301 -1.11 -16.32 -37.82
CA ARG A 301 -1.95 -16.86 -38.91
C ARG A 301 -3.44 -16.92 -38.54
N PHE A 302 -3.74 -17.38 -37.34
CA PHE A 302 -5.11 -17.46 -36.86
C PHE A 302 -5.81 -16.09 -36.82
N TYR A 303 -5.07 -15.03 -36.44
CA TYR A 303 -5.58 -13.67 -36.45
C TYR A 303 -5.61 -13.00 -37.84
N GLY A 304 -4.98 -13.60 -38.87
CA GLY A 304 -4.73 -12.96 -40.17
C GLY A 304 -3.61 -11.93 -40.14
N TRP A 305 -2.70 -12.07 -39.18
CA TRP A 305 -1.57 -11.16 -38.96
C TRP A 305 -0.31 -11.62 -39.71
N PRO A 306 0.57 -10.70 -40.16
CA PRO A 306 1.84 -11.08 -40.77
C PRO A 306 2.73 -11.89 -39.80
N GLU A 307 3.08 -13.13 -40.21
CA GLU A 307 3.72 -14.12 -39.33
C GLU A 307 5.10 -13.70 -38.85
N GLU A 308 5.89 -13.06 -39.73
CA GLU A 308 7.29 -12.68 -39.48
C GLU A 308 7.44 -11.30 -38.82
N GLU A 309 6.38 -10.50 -38.78
CA GLU A 309 6.43 -9.16 -38.20
C GLU A 309 6.28 -9.21 -36.68
N SER A 310 7.21 -8.56 -35.97
CA SER A 310 7.16 -8.42 -34.52
C SER A 310 7.02 -6.97 -34.13
N PHE A 311 6.26 -6.70 -33.06
CA PHE A 311 5.98 -5.36 -32.56
C PHE A 311 5.38 -4.40 -33.60
N LEU A 312 4.60 -4.94 -34.51
CA LEU A 312 3.88 -4.18 -35.53
C LEU A 312 2.69 -3.45 -34.88
N VAL A 313 2.63 -2.14 -35.10
CA VAL A 313 1.48 -1.30 -34.70
C VAL A 313 1.00 -0.56 -35.96
N PRO A 314 -0.15 -0.94 -36.54
CA PRO A 314 -0.72 -0.26 -37.69
C PRO A 314 -1.11 1.19 -37.39
N ASP A 315 -0.92 2.09 -38.37
CA ASP A 315 -1.24 3.52 -38.20
C ASP A 315 -2.73 3.76 -37.92
N LYS A 316 -3.61 2.93 -38.49
CA LYS A 316 -5.06 2.94 -38.20
C LYS A 316 -5.36 2.72 -36.73
N VAL A 317 -4.62 1.82 -36.06
CA VAL A 317 -4.75 1.55 -34.62
C VAL A 317 -4.23 2.73 -33.81
N ARG A 318 -3.08 3.32 -34.17
CA ARG A 318 -2.57 4.53 -33.51
C ARG A 318 -3.57 5.67 -33.57
N SER A 319 -4.16 5.91 -34.75
CA SER A 319 -5.18 6.94 -34.93
C SER A 319 -6.41 6.68 -34.07
N HIS A 320 -6.88 5.43 -34.01
CA HIS A 320 -8.04 5.04 -33.19
C HIS A 320 -7.81 5.30 -31.68
N PHE A 321 -6.64 4.93 -31.16
CA PHE A 321 -6.31 5.22 -29.76
C PHE A 321 -6.07 6.72 -29.50
N ALA A 322 -5.60 7.48 -30.48
CA ALA A 322 -5.47 8.92 -30.36
C ALA A 322 -6.85 9.61 -30.24
N ASP A 323 -7.89 9.10 -30.91
CA ASP A 323 -9.27 9.60 -30.79
C ASP A 323 -9.82 9.34 -29.38
N LEU A 324 -9.48 8.20 -28.76
CA LEU A 324 -9.83 7.95 -27.35
C LEU A 324 -9.13 8.94 -26.41
N GLY A 325 -7.85 9.23 -26.66
CA GLY A 325 -7.09 10.23 -25.92
C GLY A 325 -7.73 11.63 -26.01
N LYS A 326 -8.19 12.02 -27.21
CA LYS A 326 -8.90 13.29 -27.40
C LYS A 326 -10.17 13.36 -26.55
N ARG A 327 -11.00 12.30 -26.54
CA ARG A 327 -12.18 12.23 -25.68
C ARG A 327 -11.84 12.45 -24.21
N GLY A 328 -10.75 11.81 -23.73
CA GLY A 328 -10.27 11.97 -22.38
C GLY A 328 -9.82 13.39 -22.05
N ALA A 329 -9.12 14.04 -23.00
CA ALA A 329 -8.69 15.43 -22.87
C ALA A 329 -9.89 16.40 -22.84
N ASP A 330 -10.94 16.17 -23.62
CA ASP A 330 -12.17 16.96 -23.60
C ASP A 330 -12.85 16.86 -22.21
N LEU A 331 -13.05 15.63 -21.69
CA LEU A 331 -13.62 15.40 -20.35
C LEU A 331 -12.80 16.06 -19.23
N ARG A 332 -11.48 16.01 -19.32
CA ARG A 332 -10.62 16.68 -18.36
C ARG A 332 -10.73 18.21 -18.45
N SER A 333 -10.81 18.75 -19.68
CA SER A 333 -10.96 20.20 -19.86
C SER A 333 -12.26 20.72 -19.25
N GLU A 334 -13.37 19.98 -19.44
CA GLU A 334 -14.65 20.29 -18.81
C GLU A 334 -14.54 20.26 -17.26
N TRP A 335 -13.79 19.27 -16.72
CA TRP A 335 -13.54 19.18 -15.28
C TRP A 335 -12.66 20.34 -14.78
N ASP A 336 -11.61 20.74 -15.53
CA ASP A 336 -10.74 21.86 -15.16
C ASP A 336 -11.54 23.18 -15.08
N GLU A 337 -12.47 23.42 -16.03
CA GLU A 337 -13.38 24.58 -16.02
C GLU A 337 -14.34 24.53 -14.82
N LEU A 338 -14.91 23.35 -14.54
CA LEU A 338 -15.77 23.13 -13.38
C LEU A 338 -15.02 23.40 -12.08
N PHE A 339 -13.79 22.90 -11.95
CA PHE A 339 -12.95 23.11 -10.75
C PHE A 339 -12.53 24.57 -10.59
N ALA A 340 -12.26 25.28 -11.68
CA ALA A 340 -11.96 26.73 -11.63
C ALA A 340 -13.16 27.51 -11.04
N SER A 341 -14.37 27.24 -11.54
CA SER A 341 -15.60 27.87 -11.04
C SER A 341 -15.90 27.47 -9.58
N TYR A 342 -15.71 26.21 -9.24
CA TYR A 342 -15.83 25.71 -7.87
C TYR A 342 -14.89 26.43 -6.91
N SER A 343 -13.64 26.68 -7.35
CA SER A 343 -12.62 27.34 -6.53
C SER A 343 -12.97 28.80 -6.20
N GLU A 344 -13.72 29.48 -7.05
CA GLU A 344 -14.24 30.81 -6.78
C GLU A 344 -15.39 30.79 -5.76
N GLU A 345 -16.29 29.80 -5.83
CA GLU A 345 -17.45 29.69 -4.95
C GLU A 345 -17.15 29.02 -3.61
N TYR A 346 -16.23 28.02 -3.58
CA TYR A 346 -15.86 27.24 -2.39
C TYR A 346 -14.34 27.24 -2.16
N PRO A 347 -13.69 28.42 -1.95
CA PRO A 347 -12.23 28.53 -1.92
C PRO A 347 -11.56 27.70 -0.82
N GLU A 348 -12.23 27.51 0.32
CA GLU A 348 -11.72 26.73 1.44
C GLU A 348 -11.66 25.22 1.11
N LEU A 349 -12.70 24.71 0.45
CA LEU A 349 -12.74 23.31 0.02
C LEU A 349 -11.78 23.04 -1.15
N ALA A 350 -11.62 24.01 -2.04
CA ALA A 350 -10.65 23.93 -3.13
C ALA A 350 -9.21 23.91 -2.61
N ASP A 351 -8.87 24.70 -1.59
CA ASP A 351 -7.57 24.68 -0.91
C ASP A 351 -7.34 23.33 -0.22
N HIS A 352 -8.36 22.79 0.47
CA HIS A 352 -8.29 21.45 1.08
C HIS A 352 -8.02 20.38 0.02
N LEU A 353 -8.72 20.43 -1.12
CA LEU A 353 -8.53 19.47 -2.20
C LEU A 353 -7.13 19.58 -2.82
N ASP A 354 -6.63 20.78 -3.08
CA ASP A 354 -5.28 20.99 -3.61
C ASP A 354 -4.22 20.46 -2.65
N LYS A 355 -4.30 20.78 -1.36
CA LYS A 355 -3.38 20.27 -0.33
C LYS A 355 -3.42 18.74 -0.24
N MET A 356 -4.62 18.14 -0.25
CA MET A 356 -4.78 16.68 -0.23
C MET A 356 -4.12 16.03 -1.46
N GLN A 357 -4.35 16.57 -2.66
CA GLN A 357 -3.77 16.05 -3.91
C GLN A 357 -2.23 16.14 -3.90
N ARG A 358 -1.67 17.18 -3.29
CA ARG A 358 -0.21 17.37 -3.14
C ARG A 358 0.37 16.68 -1.90
N ARG A 359 -0.45 15.96 -1.11
CA ARG A 359 -0.05 15.37 0.18
C ARG A 359 0.59 16.41 1.11
N GLN A 360 0.05 17.62 1.13
CA GLN A 360 0.45 18.71 2.02
C GLN A 360 -0.50 18.75 3.21
N LEU A 361 0.00 19.22 4.35
CA LEU A 361 -0.83 19.42 5.55
C LEU A 361 -1.32 20.87 5.60
N PRO A 362 -2.49 21.12 6.22
CA PRO A 362 -2.93 22.47 6.49
C PRO A 362 -1.97 23.22 7.43
N ASP A 363 -1.87 24.53 7.30
CA ASP A 363 -1.07 25.34 8.22
C ASP A 363 -1.61 25.20 9.65
N GLY A 364 -0.71 25.03 10.61
CA GLY A 364 -1.08 24.89 12.03
C GLY A 364 -1.78 23.57 12.36
N TRP A 365 -1.63 22.53 11.53
CA TRP A 365 -2.20 21.22 11.77
C TRP A 365 -1.81 20.60 13.12
N ASP A 366 -0.67 20.98 13.69
CA ASP A 366 -0.10 20.50 14.95
C ASP A 366 -0.20 21.50 16.12
N ALA A 367 -0.90 22.63 15.92
CA ALA A 367 -0.95 23.72 16.90
C ALA A 367 -1.60 23.34 18.24
N ASP A 368 -2.52 22.38 18.22
CA ASP A 368 -3.27 21.95 19.42
C ASP A 368 -2.67 20.70 20.09
N LEU A 369 -1.49 20.24 19.64
CA LEU A 369 -0.87 19.04 20.20
C LEU A 369 -0.39 19.31 21.63
N PRO A 370 -0.76 18.44 22.60
CA PRO A 370 -0.49 18.68 24.00
C PRO A 370 0.98 18.39 24.35
N GLU A 371 1.44 19.05 25.40
CA GLU A 371 2.61 18.66 26.18
C GLU A 371 2.12 18.07 27.52
N TYR A 372 2.62 16.89 27.87
CA TYR A 372 2.22 16.21 29.09
C TYR A 372 3.22 16.46 30.22
N PRO A 373 2.75 16.89 31.42
CA PRO A 373 3.62 17.01 32.57
C PRO A 373 4.13 15.64 33.06
N ALA A 374 5.19 15.65 33.81
CA ALA A 374 5.71 14.44 34.46
C ALA A 374 4.63 13.75 35.28
N ASP A 375 4.47 12.45 35.07
CA ASP A 375 3.50 11.63 35.81
C ASP A 375 4.06 10.20 35.99
N PRO A 376 4.40 9.78 37.21
CA PRO A 376 4.85 8.43 37.47
C PRO A 376 3.82 7.33 37.18
N LYS A 377 2.53 7.64 37.16
CA LYS A 377 1.47 6.70 36.77
C LYS A 377 1.35 6.62 35.26
N GLY A 378 1.60 7.74 34.58
CA GLY A 378 1.62 7.90 33.15
C GLY A 378 0.34 7.52 32.44
N ALA A 379 0.47 7.21 31.15
CA ALA A 379 -0.63 6.81 30.28
C ALA A 379 -0.18 5.67 29.34
N ALA A 380 -1.13 4.87 28.87
CA ALA A 380 -0.85 3.92 27.82
C ALA A 380 -0.57 4.64 26.48
N GLY A 381 0.40 4.18 25.73
CA GLY A 381 0.73 4.78 24.43
C GLY A 381 -0.48 4.88 23.51
N ARG A 382 -1.32 3.84 23.47
CA ARG A 382 -2.57 3.83 22.68
C ARG A 382 -3.58 4.92 23.11
N ASP A 383 -3.70 5.21 24.42
CA ASP A 383 -4.65 6.22 24.93
C ASP A 383 -4.16 7.64 24.59
N THR A 384 -2.84 7.88 24.69
CA THR A 384 -2.22 9.12 24.26
C THR A 384 -2.38 9.31 22.74
N SER A 385 -2.08 8.27 21.97
CA SER A 385 -2.23 8.29 20.51
C SER A 385 -3.65 8.60 20.07
N GLN A 386 -4.69 8.07 20.75
CA GLN A 386 -6.09 8.41 20.44
C GLN A 386 -6.36 9.90 20.57
N LYS A 387 -5.90 10.51 21.65
CA LYS A 387 -6.08 11.96 21.87
C LYS A 387 -5.40 12.76 20.78
N VAL A 388 -4.15 12.45 20.47
CA VAL A 388 -3.35 13.11 19.44
C VAL A 388 -3.98 12.93 18.06
N LEU A 389 -4.35 11.69 17.69
CA LEU A 389 -5.02 11.36 16.43
C LEU A 389 -6.30 12.19 16.24
N ASN A 390 -7.12 12.32 17.28
CA ASN A 390 -8.37 13.10 17.22
C ASN A 390 -8.09 14.59 17.03
N LEU A 391 -7.08 15.18 17.68
CA LEU A 391 -6.70 16.56 17.50
C LEU A 391 -6.20 16.83 16.08
N ILE A 392 -5.30 15.97 15.57
CA ILE A 392 -4.80 16.08 14.19
C ILE A 392 -5.95 15.94 13.19
N ALA A 393 -6.82 14.95 13.37
CA ALA A 393 -7.91 14.70 12.45
C ALA A 393 -8.91 15.86 12.36
N GLN A 394 -9.10 16.65 13.41
CA GLN A 394 -9.91 17.88 13.33
C GLN A 394 -9.30 18.93 12.42
N ARG A 395 -7.97 18.98 12.32
CA ARG A 395 -7.21 19.93 11.48
C ARG A 395 -6.93 19.39 10.08
N VAL A 396 -6.91 18.07 9.90
CA VAL A 396 -6.62 17.40 8.63
C VAL A 396 -7.85 16.60 8.20
N PRO A 397 -8.80 17.21 7.45
CA PRO A 397 -10.09 16.58 7.13
C PRO A 397 -9.98 15.25 6.37
N TRP A 398 -8.91 15.05 5.61
CA TRP A 398 -8.64 13.83 4.83
C TRP A 398 -7.79 12.78 5.57
N LEU A 399 -7.61 12.92 6.90
CA LEU A 399 -7.09 11.85 7.75
C LEU A 399 -8.25 10.91 8.12
N ILE A 400 -8.26 9.72 7.53
CA ILE A 400 -9.36 8.75 7.58
C ILE A 400 -8.80 7.38 7.92
N GLY A 401 -9.49 6.60 8.68
CA GLY A 401 -9.05 5.24 8.94
C GLY A 401 -9.94 4.47 9.89
N GLY A 402 -9.44 3.36 10.38
CA GLY A 402 -10.21 2.49 11.25
C GLY A 402 -9.43 1.30 11.75
N SER A 403 -10.15 0.26 12.14
CA SER A 403 -9.57 -0.90 12.78
C SER A 403 -10.20 -2.20 12.28
N SER A 404 -9.43 -3.27 12.39
CA SER A 404 -9.92 -4.64 12.19
C SER A 404 -10.63 -5.15 13.45
N ASP A 405 -11.82 -4.55 13.72
CA ASP A 405 -12.71 -4.86 14.85
C ASP A 405 -12.11 -4.61 16.27
N LEU A 406 -11.04 -3.81 16.36
CA LEU A 406 -10.31 -3.60 17.62
C LEU A 406 -10.35 -2.14 18.11
N ALA A 407 -11.15 -1.24 17.50
CA ALA A 407 -11.13 0.18 17.81
C ALA A 407 -11.29 0.52 19.31
N PRO A 408 -12.15 -0.15 20.12
CA PRO A 408 -12.22 0.10 21.57
C PRO A 408 -10.95 -0.27 22.30
N SER A 409 -10.23 -1.30 21.84
CA SER A 409 -9.01 -1.81 22.47
C SER A 409 -7.76 -1.06 22.02
N ASN A 410 -7.58 -0.81 20.71
CA ASN A 410 -6.42 -0.09 20.19
C ASN A 410 -6.58 1.43 20.17
N LYS A 411 -7.76 1.94 20.60
CA LYS A 411 -8.02 3.37 20.76
C LYS A 411 -7.82 4.18 19.46
N SER A 412 -8.35 3.66 18.35
CA SER A 412 -8.13 4.25 17.02
C SER A 412 -9.34 5.00 16.45
N ARG A 413 -10.46 5.09 17.18
CA ARG A 413 -11.66 5.75 16.70
C ARG A 413 -11.54 7.27 16.76
N LEU A 414 -11.98 7.96 15.70
CA LEU A 414 -12.23 9.39 15.70
C LEU A 414 -13.58 9.65 16.40
N THR A 415 -13.56 10.46 17.47
CA THR A 415 -14.71 10.62 18.38
C THR A 415 -15.26 12.05 18.44
N PHE A 416 -14.66 12.99 17.71
CA PHE A 416 -15.16 14.37 17.65
C PHE A 416 -16.43 14.48 16.79
N GLU A 417 -17.18 15.55 17.00
CA GLU A 417 -18.40 15.84 16.24
C GLU A 417 -18.11 15.95 14.74
N GLY A 418 -18.87 15.27 13.91
CA GLY A 418 -18.69 15.25 12.45
C GLY A 418 -17.70 14.19 11.94
N ALA A 419 -16.99 13.44 12.82
CA ALA A 419 -16.14 12.35 12.35
C ALA A 419 -16.93 11.26 11.61
N GLY A 420 -18.05 10.83 12.20
CA GLY A 420 -18.97 9.84 11.63
C GLY A 420 -18.33 8.50 11.25
N ASP A 421 -19.17 7.55 10.93
CA ASP A 421 -18.78 6.24 10.40
C ASP A 421 -19.03 6.23 8.88
N PHE A 422 -18.08 5.74 8.10
CA PHE A 422 -18.28 5.52 6.67
C PHE A 422 -19.22 4.33 6.48
N GLN A 423 -20.41 4.60 5.97
CA GLN A 423 -21.47 3.63 5.76
C GLN A 423 -22.25 3.96 4.46
N PRO A 424 -23.10 3.05 3.96
CA PRO A 424 -23.91 3.31 2.77
C PRO A 424 -24.77 4.58 2.85
N ASP A 425 -25.21 4.95 4.03
CA ASP A 425 -26.02 6.13 4.32
C ASP A 425 -25.20 7.35 4.78
N ASN A 426 -23.89 7.19 4.97
CA ASN A 426 -22.96 8.28 5.35
C ASN A 426 -21.60 8.13 4.69
N ARG A 427 -21.49 8.55 3.45
CA ARG A 427 -20.25 8.49 2.68
C ARG A 427 -19.18 9.51 3.11
N ALA A 428 -19.55 10.53 3.87
CA ALA A 428 -18.61 11.51 4.43
C ALA A 428 -17.97 11.03 5.75
N GLY A 429 -18.39 9.92 6.29
CA GLY A 429 -17.82 9.34 7.53
C GLY A 429 -16.33 9.05 7.40
N ARG A 430 -15.61 9.21 8.51
CA ARG A 430 -14.15 9.12 8.54
C ARG A 430 -13.64 7.91 9.33
N ASN A 431 -14.51 7.21 10.05
CA ASN A 431 -14.21 5.94 10.69
C ASN A 431 -14.56 4.79 9.75
N LEU A 432 -13.57 3.99 9.38
CA LEU A 432 -13.74 2.77 8.59
C LEU A 432 -13.82 1.55 9.53
N HIS A 433 -14.76 0.67 9.27
CA HIS A 433 -14.94 -0.58 10.02
C HIS A 433 -14.53 -1.75 9.12
N PHE A 434 -13.27 -2.20 9.23
CA PHE A 434 -12.78 -3.29 8.38
C PHE A 434 -13.30 -4.67 8.82
N GLY A 435 -13.76 -4.82 10.09
CA GLY A 435 -14.00 -6.12 10.68
C GLY A 435 -12.70 -6.92 10.85
N VAL A 436 -12.78 -8.19 11.20
CA VAL A 436 -11.60 -9.06 11.35
C VAL A 436 -11.08 -9.47 9.96
N ARG A 437 -10.34 -8.54 9.31
CA ARG A 437 -9.84 -8.66 7.94
C ARG A 437 -8.53 -7.90 7.79
N GLU A 438 -7.48 -8.31 8.48
CA GLU A 438 -6.21 -7.58 8.56
C GLU A 438 -5.56 -7.40 7.19
N HIS A 439 -5.53 -8.44 6.36
CA HIS A 439 -4.87 -8.39 5.04
C HIS A 439 -5.61 -7.42 4.10
N ALA A 440 -6.93 -7.55 3.99
CA ALA A 440 -7.71 -6.62 3.18
C ALA A 440 -7.68 -5.20 3.73
N ALA A 441 -7.74 -5.01 5.06
CA ALA A 441 -7.64 -3.69 5.68
C ALA A 441 -6.35 -2.96 5.27
N GLY A 442 -5.21 -3.65 5.28
CA GLY A 442 -3.94 -3.11 4.80
C GLY A 442 -3.98 -2.72 3.31
N ALA A 443 -4.50 -3.59 2.46
CA ALA A 443 -4.58 -3.32 1.02
C ALA A 443 -5.59 -2.20 0.69
N ILE A 444 -6.74 -2.17 1.36
CA ILE A 444 -7.73 -1.10 1.24
C ILE A 444 -7.12 0.25 1.66
N THR A 445 -6.35 0.26 2.75
CA THR A 445 -5.64 1.45 3.21
C THR A 445 -4.60 1.92 2.17
N ASN A 446 -3.92 1.00 1.48
CA ASN A 446 -3.07 1.35 0.34
C ASN A 446 -3.88 2.02 -0.79
N GLY A 447 -5.08 1.52 -1.11
CA GLY A 447 -5.97 2.10 -2.11
C GLY A 447 -6.42 3.53 -1.77
N LEU A 448 -6.71 3.78 -0.49
CA LEU A 448 -6.99 5.13 0.02
C LEU A 448 -5.79 6.07 -0.20
N ALA A 449 -4.58 5.63 0.14
CA ALA A 449 -3.34 6.42 -0.03
C ALA A 449 -3.02 6.69 -1.50
N LEU A 450 -3.27 5.72 -2.40
CA LEU A 450 -3.13 5.87 -3.86
C LEU A 450 -4.10 6.94 -4.39
N SER A 451 -5.28 7.07 -3.77
CA SER A 451 -6.29 8.09 -4.06
C SER A 451 -6.07 9.42 -3.32
N LYS A 452 -4.87 9.63 -2.76
CA LYS A 452 -4.40 10.87 -2.08
C LYS A 452 -5.03 11.15 -0.71
N ILE A 453 -5.80 10.26 -0.15
CA ILE A 453 -6.23 10.32 1.24
C ILE A 453 -5.02 10.06 2.15
N ARG A 454 -4.99 10.64 3.36
CA ARG A 454 -4.04 10.29 4.41
C ARG A 454 -4.67 9.21 5.29
N PRO A 455 -4.41 7.93 5.05
CA PRO A 455 -5.12 6.89 5.76
C PRO A 455 -4.34 6.36 6.96
N TYR A 456 -5.08 5.84 7.94
CA TYR A 456 -4.53 4.97 8.96
C TYR A 456 -5.34 3.67 9.10
N GLN A 457 -4.67 2.61 9.52
CA GLN A 457 -5.28 1.33 9.88
C GLN A 457 -4.71 0.86 11.21
N ALA A 458 -5.56 0.35 12.08
CA ALA A 458 -5.16 -0.07 13.41
C ALA A 458 -5.45 -1.55 13.69
N GLY A 459 -4.57 -2.18 14.46
CA GLY A 459 -4.66 -3.57 14.88
C GLY A 459 -3.75 -3.86 16.07
N PHE A 460 -3.70 -5.12 16.51
CA PHE A 460 -2.66 -5.57 17.43
C PHE A 460 -1.39 -5.90 16.67
N LEU A 461 -0.23 -5.62 17.27
CA LEU A 461 1.06 -5.83 16.60
C LEU A 461 1.25 -7.29 16.17
N ILE A 462 0.83 -8.26 16.99
CA ILE A 462 0.92 -9.68 16.64
C ILE A 462 0.20 -10.02 15.33
N PHE A 463 -0.93 -9.36 15.02
CA PHE A 463 -1.70 -9.60 13.80
C PHE A 463 -1.17 -8.86 12.57
N SER A 464 -0.04 -8.14 12.70
CA SER A 464 0.71 -7.65 11.53
C SER A 464 1.17 -8.80 10.62
N ASP A 465 1.28 -10.02 11.15
CA ASP A 465 1.60 -11.22 10.38
C ASP A 465 0.55 -11.54 9.32
N PHE A 466 -0.75 -11.39 9.64
CA PHE A 466 -1.82 -11.53 8.65
C PHE A 466 -1.81 -10.42 7.60
N GLN A 467 -1.29 -9.25 7.94
CA GLN A 467 -1.27 -8.06 7.07
C GLN A 467 0.02 -7.94 6.26
N ARG A 468 1.00 -8.80 6.48
CA ARG A 468 2.38 -8.67 6.00
C ARG A 468 2.50 -8.35 4.50
N GLY A 469 1.72 -9.00 3.65
CA GLY A 469 1.73 -8.75 2.21
C GLY A 469 1.36 -7.30 1.86
N ALA A 470 0.32 -6.76 2.49
CA ALA A 470 -0.11 -5.38 2.28
C ALA A 470 0.88 -4.35 2.84
N LEU A 471 1.51 -4.62 4.00
CA LEU A 471 2.57 -3.78 4.58
C LEU A 471 3.77 -3.66 3.61
N ARG A 472 4.19 -4.79 3.05
CA ARG A 472 5.29 -4.80 2.09
C ARG A 472 4.95 -3.99 0.83
N LEU A 473 3.71 -4.06 0.35
CA LEU A 473 3.26 -3.27 -0.80
C LEU A 473 3.15 -1.78 -0.48
N SER A 474 2.77 -1.40 0.76
CA SER A 474 2.83 0.01 1.19
C SER A 474 4.25 0.57 1.03
N ALA A 475 5.25 -0.20 1.47
CA ALA A 475 6.66 0.19 1.38
C ALA A 475 7.17 0.22 -0.08
N LEU A 476 6.86 -0.82 -0.86
CA LEU A 476 7.28 -0.91 -2.26
C LEU A 476 6.69 0.21 -3.14
N MET A 477 5.46 0.63 -2.84
CA MET A 477 4.78 1.74 -3.54
C MET A 477 5.09 3.11 -2.94
N GLU A 478 5.88 3.19 -1.87
CA GLU A 478 6.20 4.42 -1.15
C GLU A 478 4.93 5.21 -0.76
N LEU A 479 4.00 4.54 -0.08
CA LEU A 479 2.73 5.13 0.32
C LEU A 479 2.78 5.64 1.76
N PRO A 480 2.30 6.86 2.03
CA PRO A 480 2.29 7.44 3.37
C PRO A 480 1.14 6.87 4.21
N VAL A 481 1.08 5.57 4.37
CA VAL A 481 0.10 4.88 5.21
C VAL A 481 0.58 4.85 6.65
N ILE A 482 -0.32 5.02 7.60
CA ILE A 482 -0.03 4.91 9.03
C ILE A 482 -0.64 3.61 9.56
N HIS A 483 0.20 2.63 9.86
CA HIS A 483 -0.21 1.39 10.50
C HIS A 483 -0.06 1.55 12.02
N VAL A 484 -1.16 1.67 12.74
CA VAL A 484 -1.19 1.86 14.18
C VAL A 484 -1.29 0.49 14.85
N PHE A 485 -0.18 -0.01 15.37
CA PHE A 485 -0.12 -1.27 16.07
C PHE A 485 -0.05 -1.05 17.58
N THR A 486 -0.95 -1.66 18.30
CA THR A 486 -0.96 -1.63 19.77
C THR A 486 -0.65 -3.02 20.36
N HIS A 487 -0.52 -3.10 21.68
CA HIS A 487 -0.18 -4.37 22.34
C HIS A 487 1.22 -4.85 21.92
N ASP A 488 2.19 -3.98 22.17
CA ASP A 488 3.54 -3.98 21.58
C ASP A 488 4.51 -5.06 22.07
N SER A 489 4.19 -5.77 23.19
CA SER A 489 5.15 -6.64 23.88
C SER A 489 4.48 -7.64 24.81
N ILE A 490 5.27 -8.33 25.67
CA ILE A 490 4.74 -9.12 26.78
C ILE A 490 3.89 -8.30 27.76
N GLY A 491 3.89 -6.97 27.62
CA GLY A 491 2.99 -6.04 28.31
C GLY A 491 1.49 -6.27 28.04
N VAL A 492 1.15 -7.10 27.06
CA VAL A 492 -0.19 -7.63 26.87
C VAL A 492 -0.68 -8.40 28.08
N GLY A 493 0.22 -9.13 28.76
CA GLY A 493 -0.09 -9.78 30.03
C GLY A 493 -0.81 -11.11 29.89
N GLU A 494 -1.98 -11.20 30.52
CA GLU A 494 -2.72 -12.44 30.74
C GLU A 494 -3.22 -13.14 29.46
N ASP A 495 -3.40 -12.41 28.36
CA ASP A 495 -3.80 -12.96 27.06
C ASP A 495 -2.77 -13.96 26.49
N GLY A 496 -1.50 -13.82 26.90
CA GLY A 496 -0.47 -14.82 26.69
C GLY A 496 0.15 -14.83 25.28
N PRO A 497 0.87 -15.91 24.94
CA PRO A 497 1.76 -15.97 23.78
C PRO A 497 1.09 -15.71 22.43
N THR A 498 -0.19 -16.03 22.27
CA THR A 498 -0.95 -15.81 21.01
C THR A 498 -1.20 -14.32 20.72
N HIS A 499 -1.00 -13.45 21.71
CA HIS A 499 -1.24 -12.00 21.60
C HIS A 499 0.00 -11.17 21.96
N GLN A 500 1.07 -11.82 22.42
CA GLN A 500 2.34 -11.19 22.80
C GLN A 500 3.34 -11.25 21.64
N PRO A 501 3.59 -10.15 20.93
CA PRO A 501 4.55 -10.12 19.81
C PRO A 501 5.99 -10.32 20.36
N VAL A 502 6.81 -11.03 19.59
CA VAL A 502 8.23 -11.23 19.84
C VAL A 502 9.06 -10.88 18.62
N GLU A 503 8.78 -11.52 17.46
CA GLU A 503 9.52 -11.35 16.21
C GLU A 503 8.98 -10.23 15.31
N GLN A 504 7.81 -9.68 15.59
CA GLN A 504 7.12 -8.72 14.70
C GLN A 504 7.91 -7.43 14.49
N LEU A 505 8.55 -6.88 15.56
CA LEU A 505 9.41 -5.69 15.43
C LEU A 505 10.59 -5.94 14.49
N ALA A 506 11.34 -7.03 14.70
CA ALA A 506 12.44 -7.40 13.82
C ALA A 506 11.97 -7.61 12.37
N SER A 507 10.80 -8.22 12.20
CA SER A 507 10.16 -8.45 10.91
C SER A 507 9.78 -7.17 10.19
N LEU A 508 9.27 -6.15 10.88
CA LEU A 508 8.95 -4.85 10.31
C LEU A 508 10.22 -4.08 9.93
N ARG A 509 11.22 -4.04 10.82
CA ARG A 509 12.54 -3.42 10.58
C ARG A 509 13.31 -4.04 9.41
N ALA A 510 13.07 -5.32 9.11
CA ALA A 510 13.65 -5.99 7.94
C ALA A 510 13.01 -5.59 6.61
N MET A 511 11.92 -4.82 6.60
CA MET A 511 11.18 -4.43 5.40
C MET A 511 11.72 -3.10 4.85
N PRO A 512 12.36 -3.09 3.66
CA PRO A 512 12.91 -1.85 3.10
C PRO A 512 11.85 -0.76 2.96
N GLY A 513 12.14 0.45 3.42
CA GLY A 513 11.26 1.61 3.30
C GLY A 513 10.14 1.70 4.34
N MET A 514 9.95 0.71 5.20
CA MET A 514 9.03 0.78 6.34
C MET A 514 9.71 1.52 7.50
N ILE A 515 9.09 2.56 8.02
CA ILE A 515 9.55 3.24 9.24
C ILE A 515 8.87 2.59 10.44
N ASP A 516 9.63 2.01 11.36
CA ASP A 516 9.13 1.65 12.68
C ASP A 516 9.17 2.88 13.60
N MET A 517 8.16 3.04 14.44
CA MET A 517 8.09 4.13 15.41
C MET A 517 7.51 3.60 16.72
N ARG A 518 8.37 3.37 17.73
CA ARG A 518 7.98 2.81 19.03
C ARG A 518 8.32 3.79 20.17
N PRO A 519 7.43 4.78 20.42
CA PRO A 519 7.65 5.82 21.41
C PRO A 519 7.53 5.32 22.84
N ALA A 520 8.30 5.95 23.77
CA ALA A 520 8.47 5.53 25.15
C ALA A 520 7.42 6.06 26.12
N ASP A 521 6.94 7.29 25.94
CA ASP A 521 6.01 7.95 26.87
C ASP A 521 5.02 8.85 26.12
N ALA A 522 4.14 9.54 26.86
CA ALA A 522 3.12 10.39 26.28
C ALA A 522 3.72 11.50 25.39
N ASN A 523 4.82 12.12 25.77
CA ASN A 523 5.46 13.19 24.99
C ASN A 523 6.16 12.64 23.74
N GLU A 524 6.80 11.47 23.81
CA GLU A 524 7.33 10.81 22.61
C GLU A 524 6.21 10.38 21.65
N VAL A 525 5.03 9.99 22.12
CA VAL A 525 3.87 9.70 21.26
C VAL A 525 3.43 10.96 20.51
N VAL A 526 3.37 12.12 21.16
CA VAL A 526 3.05 13.40 20.50
C VAL A 526 4.07 13.70 19.40
N GLU A 527 5.36 13.63 19.73
CA GLU A 527 6.44 13.91 18.79
C GLU A 527 6.48 12.88 17.64
N ALA A 528 6.17 11.62 17.92
CA ALA A 528 6.05 10.60 16.87
C ALA A 528 4.98 10.97 15.84
N TRP A 529 3.79 11.40 16.27
CA TRP A 529 2.76 11.91 15.35
C TRP A 529 3.23 13.15 14.60
N ARG A 530 3.97 14.07 15.26
CA ARG A 530 4.53 15.26 14.59
C ARG A 530 5.54 14.90 13.50
N VAL A 531 6.31 13.83 13.69
CA VAL A 531 7.25 13.30 12.69
C VAL A 531 6.53 12.58 11.56
N ILE A 532 5.51 11.76 11.87
CA ILE A 532 4.83 10.89 10.92
C ILE A 532 3.98 11.68 9.91
N MET A 533 3.24 12.67 10.38
CA MET A 533 2.24 13.35 9.54
C MET A 533 2.82 14.03 8.29
N PRO A 534 3.99 14.70 8.32
CA PRO A 534 4.60 15.30 7.14
C PRO A 534 5.19 14.32 6.13
N LEU A 535 5.34 13.04 6.46
CA LEU A 535 5.88 12.04 5.55
C LEU A 535 4.92 11.83 4.36
N ARG A 536 5.46 11.91 3.14
CA ARG A 536 4.67 11.85 1.89
C ARG A 536 4.84 10.55 1.12
N HIS A 537 5.93 9.82 1.41
CA HIS A 537 6.38 8.66 0.65
C HIS A 537 6.82 7.49 1.51
N ASP A 538 6.66 7.59 2.83
CA ASP A 538 7.09 6.54 3.75
C ASP A 538 5.88 5.96 4.49
N PRO A 539 5.63 4.65 4.44
CA PRO A 539 4.72 4.00 5.35
C PRO A 539 5.34 3.89 6.73
N VAL A 540 4.50 3.99 7.75
CA VAL A 540 4.93 3.96 9.15
C VAL A 540 4.18 2.89 9.93
N ALA A 541 4.91 2.07 10.66
CA ALA A 541 4.38 1.23 11.73
C ALA A 541 4.54 1.98 13.06
N MET A 542 3.43 2.54 13.55
CA MET A 542 3.35 3.21 14.85
C MET A 542 3.02 2.19 15.93
N ILE A 543 3.97 1.89 16.81
CA ILE A 543 3.92 0.76 17.75
C ILE A 543 3.73 1.27 19.16
N LEU A 544 2.60 0.91 19.80
CA LEU A 544 2.11 1.53 21.02
C LEU A 544 1.85 0.51 22.15
N SER A 545 2.18 0.90 23.36
CA SER A 545 1.92 0.06 24.54
C SER A 545 0.44 -0.08 24.87
N ARG A 546 0.06 -1.26 25.40
CA ARG A 546 -1.23 -1.49 26.07
C ARG A 546 -1.24 -0.96 27.48
N GLN A 547 -0.15 -1.16 28.22
CA GLN A 547 0.03 -0.74 29.60
C GLN A 547 0.38 0.75 29.70
N ALA A 548 0.06 1.36 30.83
CA ALA A 548 0.51 2.71 31.15
C ALA A 548 2.04 2.76 31.32
N LEU A 549 2.66 3.79 30.76
CA LEU A 549 4.07 4.09 30.87
C LEU A 549 4.25 5.42 31.59
N PRO A 550 5.23 5.57 32.50
CA PRO A 550 5.50 6.85 33.16
C PRO A 550 5.80 7.95 32.13
N THR A 551 5.23 9.11 32.33
CA THR A 551 5.63 10.32 31.56
C THR A 551 6.84 10.95 32.25
N LEU A 552 7.95 11.00 31.53
CA LEU A 552 9.22 11.46 32.07
C LEU A 552 9.22 12.99 32.30
N ASP A 553 9.96 13.41 33.34
CA ASP A 553 10.19 14.84 33.63
C ASP A 553 11.18 15.42 32.63
N ARG A 554 10.70 16.17 31.67
CA ARG A 554 11.51 16.79 30.61
C ARG A 554 12.33 18.01 31.08
N SER A 555 12.23 18.38 32.34
CA SER A 555 13.19 19.29 33.00
C SER A 555 14.47 18.57 33.47
N THR A 556 14.39 17.26 33.69
CA THR A 556 15.51 16.40 34.09
C THR A 556 16.08 15.61 32.90
N TYR A 557 15.20 15.15 32.02
CA TYR A 557 15.55 14.35 30.85
C TYR A 557 15.40 15.17 29.57
N ALA A 558 16.14 14.79 28.52
CA ALA A 558 16.12 15.50 27.24
C ALA A 558 14.72 15.62 26.64
N PRO A 559 14.46 16.68 25.85
CA PRO A 559 13.16 16.90 25.19
C PRO A 559 12.76 15.75 24.27
N ALA A 560 11.47 15.42 24.24
CA ALA A 560 10.92 14.35 23.40
C ALA A 560 11.05 14.63 21.89
N SER A 561 11.30 15.89 21.48
CA SER A 561 11.59 16.24 20.09
C SER A 561 12.78 15.49 19.47
N GLY A 562 13.64 14.88 20.30
CA GLY A 562 14.67 13.95 19.86
C GLY A 562 14.16 12.75 19.06
N VAL A 563 12.88 12.39 19.20
CA VAL A 563 12.18 11.36 18.38
C VAL A 563 12.36 11.61 16.88
N ALA A 564 12.40 12.87 16.45
CA ALA A 564 12.59 13.23 15.04
C ALA A 564 13.92 12.76 14.45
N LYS A 565 14.89 12.41 15.31
CA LYS A 565 16.19 11.88 14.90
C LYS A 565 16.25 10.36 14.89
N GLY A 566 15.20 9.67 15.34
CA GLY A 566 15.13 8.21 15.42
C GLY A 566 15.80 7.62 16.65
N ALA A 567 16.86 8.23 17.15
CA ALA A 567 17.48 7.95 18.45
C ALA A 567 18.11 9.24 19.01
N TYR A 568 18.12 9.36 20.34
CA TYR A 568 18.72 10.53 21.01
C TYR A 568 19.17 10.20 22.44
N VAL A 569 20.11 10.98 22.94
CA VAL A 569 20.54 10.87 24.34
C VAL A 569 19.42 11.40 25.23
N LEU A 570 18.77 10.52 25.98
CA LEU A 570 17.66 10.85 26.86
C LEU A 570 18.17 11.29 28.25
N ALA A 571 19.19 10.61 28.77
CA ALA A 571 19.80 10.87 30.08
C ALA A 571 21.32 10.65 30.01
N GLY A 572 22.05 11.35 30.91
CA GLY A 572 23.49 11.42 30.90
C GLY A 572 24.01 12.72 30.29
N ASP A 573 25.24 13.11 30.63
CA ASP A 573 25.88 14.29 30.06
C ASP A 573 26.27 14.01 28.60
N PRO A 574 25.75 14.78 27.60
CA PRO A 574 26.08 14.58 26.21
C PRO A 574 27.57 14.83 25.89
N ASP A 575 28.25 15.69 26.68
CA ASP A 575 29.64 16.09 26.48
C ASP A 575 30.63 15.18 27.23
N GLU A 576 30.13 14.27 28.08
CA GLU A 576 30.93 13.35 28.80
C GLU A 576 30.93 11.94 28.18
N THR A 577 32.10 11.29 28.11
CA THR A 577 32.20 9.91 27.68
C THR A 577 31.63 8.99 28.77
N PRO A 578 30.53 8.24 28.51
CA PRO A 578 29.95 7.36 29.50
C PRO A 578 30.77 6.06 29.66
N ASP A 579 30.73 5.46 30.86
CA ASP A 579 31.27 4.13 31.12
C ASP A 579 30.40 3.05 30.43
N VAL A 580 29.08 3.28 30.32
CA VAL A 580 28.12 2.36 29.70
C VAL A 580 26.94 3.11 29.05
N ILE A 581 26.44 2.58 27.93
CA ILE A 581 25.26 3.08 27.27
C ILE A 581 24.11 2.06 27.38
N LEU A 582 22.96 2.49 27.91
CA LEU A 582 21.70 1.75 27.93
C LEU A 582 20.86 2.20 26.73
N ILE A 583 20.51 1.28 25.83
CA ILE A 583 19.71 1.57 24.63
C ILE A 583 18.37 0.88 24.79
N ALA A 584 17.27 1.63 24.65
CA ALA A 584 15.94 1.06 24.77
C ALA A 584 14.95 1.71 23.81
N THR A 585 13.84 1.01 23.53
CA THR A 585 12.71 1.51 22.75
C THR A 585 11.40 1.35 23.52
N GLY A 586 10.43 2.17 23.24
CA GLY A 586 9.06 2.00 23.75
C GLY A 586 9.00 1.81 25.26
N SER A 587 8.27 0.79 25.69
CA SER A 587 8.02 0.50 27.11
C SER A 587 9.29 0.21 27.93
N GLU A 588 10.39 -0.16 27.32
CA GLU A 588 11.64 -0.49 28.00
C GLU A 588 12.50 0.74 28.34
N VAL A 589 12.19 1.91 27.78
CA VAL A 589 12.89 3.16 28.11
C VAL A 589 12.72 3.51 29.60
N ALA A 590 11.53 3.31 30.17
CA ALA A 590 11.31 3.53 31.61
C ALA A 590 12.18 2.60 32.47
N LEU A 591 12.40 1.35 32.04
CA LEU A 591 13.29 0.39 32.70
C LEU A 591 14.76 0.85 32.59
N ALA A 592 15.17 1.33 31.40
CA ALA A 592 16.52 1.87 31.21
C ALA A 592 16.77 3.10 32.10
N VAL A 593 15.78 4.01 32.22
CA VAL A 593 15.89 5.19 33.13
C VAL A 593 16.04 4.76 34.60
N SER A 594 15.18 3.85 35.07
CA SER A 594 15.28 3.35 36.46
C SER A 594 16.65 2.67 36.72
N SER A 595 17.17 1.96 35.73
CA SER A 595 18.49 1.32 35.84
C SER A 595 19.63 2.35 35.82
N TYR A 596 19.49 3.40 35.01
CA TYR A 596 20.41 4.55 34.95
C TYR A 596 20.52 5.23 36.32
N GLU A 597 19.40 5.52 36.99
CA GLU A 597 19.38 6.16 38.29
C GLU A 597 20.15 5.30 39.34
N LEU A 598 20.01 3.97 39.31
CA LEU A 598 20.77 3.06 40.17
C LEU A 598 22.26 3.11 39.86
N LEU A 599 22.66 3.04 38.57
CA LEU A 599 24.06 3.11 38.17
C LEU A 599 24.72 4.42 38.60
N VAL A 600 24.05 5.56 38.39
CA VAL A 600 24.53 6.88 38.81
C VAL A 600 24.68 6.97 40.34
N SER A 601 23.72 6.42 41.09
CA SER A 601 23.82 6.37 42.56
C SER A 601 25.02 5.57 43.08
N GLU A 602 25.56 4.66 42.27
CA GLU A 602 26.77 3.92 42.53
C GLU A 602 28.06 4.57 41.97
N GLY A 603 27.93 5.77 41.35
CA GLY A 603 29.06 6.52 40.80
C GLY A 603 29.49 6.11 39.40
N ILE A 604 28.67 5.32 38.68
CA ILE A 604 28.93 4.88 37.30
C ILE A 604 28.36 5.92 36.34
N LYS A 605 29.16 6.38 35.37
CA LYS A 605 28.76 7.30 34.33
C LYS A 605 27.97 6.55 33.24
N ALA A 606 26.69 6.54 33.41
CA ALA A 606 25.79 5.89 32.41
C ALA A 606 25.16 6.89 31.48
N ARG A 607 24.77 6.42 30.29
CA ARG A 607 23.96 7.16 29.32
C ARG A 607 22.75 6.33 28.95
N VAL A 608 21.58 6.97 28.85
CA VAL A 608 20.37 6.35 28.28
C VAL A 608 20.12 6.92 26.90
N VAL A 609 19.91 6.04 25.93
CA VAL A 609 19.49 6.37 24.56
C VAL A 609 18.08 5.83 24.35
N SER A 610 17.11 6.72 24.12
CA SER A 610 15.82 6.35 23.55
C SER A 610 15.97 6.21 22.05
N MET A 611 15.59 5.05 21.48
CA MET A 611 15.74 4.72 20.05
C MET A 611 14.40 4.32 19.43
N PRO A 612 13.43 5.24 19.33
CA PRO A 612 12.09 4.90 18.83
C PRO A 612 12.04 4.46 17.36
N SER A 613 13.05 4.76 16.54
CA SER A 613 13.06 4.38 15.11
C SER A 613 14.48 4.14 14.60
N TRP A 614 14.73 2.95 14.09
CA TRP A 614 16.03 2.62 13.48
C TRP A 614 16.20 3.33 12.14
N GLU A 615 15.17 3.36 11.33
CA GLU A 615 15.21 3.92 9.96
C GLU A 615 15.46 5.43 9.99
N LEU A 616 14.85 6.14 10.94
CA LEU A 616 15.09 7.58 11.09
C LEU A 616 16.48 7.88 11.64
N PHE A 617 17.01 7.01 12.52
CA PHE A 617 18.38 7.16 13.02
C PHE A 617 19.41 6.87 11.93
N ASP A 618 19.17 5.88 11.07
CA ASP A 618 20.02 5.59 9.91
C ASP A 618 20.13 6.74 8.92
N ARG A 619 19.07 7.54 8.79
CA ARG A 619 19.05 8.74 7.92
C ARG A 619 19.85 9.91 8.48
N GLN A 620 20.37 9.82 9.73
CA GLN A 620 21.20 10.88 10.32
C GLN A 620 22.63 10.82 9.81
N SER A 621 23.37 11.93 9.96
CA SER A 621 24.80 11.97 9.63
C SER A 621 25.59 11.09 10.57
N ASP A 622 26.79 10.67 10.13
CA ASP A 622 27.70 9.87 10.95
C ASP A 622 28.07 10.61 12.25
N GLU A 623 28.30 11.94 12.16
CA GLU A 623 28.63 12.77 13.33
C GLU A 623 27.51 12.74 14.37
N TYR A 624 26.25 12.78 13.93
CA TYR A 624 25.13 12.71 14.87
C TYR A 624 25.04 11.31 15.48
N ARG A 625 25.13 10.25 14.66
CA ARG A 625 25.08 8.87 15.16
C ARG A 625 26.19 8.60 16.16
N ASP A 626 27.40 9.06 15.89
CA ASP A 626 28.56 8.93 16.76
C ASP A 626 28.43 9.74 18.05
N SER A 627 27.76 10.90 18.01
CA SER A 627 27.46 11.68 19.22
C SER A 627 26.50 10.95 20.17
N VAL A 628 25.52 10.22 19.62
CA VAL A 628 24.55 9.44 20.39
C VAL A 628 25.16 8.12 20.88
N LEU A 629 25.85 7.40 19.99
CA LEU A 629 26.48 6.09 20.22
C LEU A 629 27.97 6.14 19.88
N PRO A 630 28.83 6.78 20.71
CA PRO A 630 30.23 6.93 20.43
C PRO A 630 30.90 5.58 20.12
N PRO A 631 31.64 5.45 18.99
CA PRO A 631 32.26 4.19 18.56
C PRO A 631 33.23 3.58 19.62
N ASP A 632 33.91 4.43 20.37
CA ASP A 632 34.87 4.03 21.37
C ASP A 632 34.21 3.48 22.64
N VAL A 633 32.92 3.73 22.87
CA VAL A 633 32.15 3.18 23.99
C VAL A 633 31.51 1.85 23.57
N THR A 634 32.20 0.76 23.84
CA THR A 634 31.76 -0.60 23.50
C THR A 634 30.91 -1.26 24.60
N ALA A 635 30.91 -0.72 25.80
CA ALA A 635 30.05 -1.17 26.90
C ALA A 635 28.60 -0.67 26.63
N ARG A 636 27.81 -1.53 26.03
CA ARG A 636 26.43 -1.24 25.66
C ARG A 636 25.48 -2.32 26.13
N VAL A 637 24.33 -1.92 26.64
CA VAL A 637 23.23 -2.83 27.03
C VAL A 637 21.97 -2.39 26.26
N VAL A 638 21.45 -3.28 25.44
CA VAL A 638 20.16 -3.09 24.74
C VAL A 638 19.04 -3.76 25.53
N ILE A 639 17.90 -3.11 25.60
CA ILE A 639 16.73 -3.59 26.36
C ILE A 639 15.49 -3.47 25.47
N GLU A 640 14.93 -4.60 25.04
CA GLU A 640 13.67 -4.62 24.26
C GLU A 640 12.89 -5.91 24.51
N GLN A 641 11.60 -5.80 24.87
CA GLN A 641 10.69 -6.95 25.07
C GLN A 641 10.23 -7.55 23.73
N ALA A 642 11.18 -7.79 22.84
CA ALA A 642 11.03 -8.39 21.53
C ALA A 642 12.25 -9.25 21.20
N SER A 643 12.33 -9.80 19.98
CA SER A 643 13.48 -10.58 19.51
C SER A 643 14.76 -9.74 19.49
N SER A 644 15.87 -10.36 19.86
CA SER A 644 17.21 -9.75 19.78
C SER A 644 17.70 -9.53 18.34
N PHE A 645 17.02 -10.08 17.35
CA PHE A 645 17.47 -10.08 15.95
C PHE A 645 17.67 -8.65 15.40
N GLY A 646 18.90 -8.39 14.92
CA GLY A 646 19.33 -7.12 14.37
C GLY A 646 19.88 -6.11 15.35
N TRP A 647 19.75 -6.33 16.68
CA TRP A 647 20.27 -5.43 17.69
C TRP A 647 21.80 -5.40 17.80
N ASP A 648 22.51 -6.45 17.33
CA ASP A 648 23.98 -6.46 17.23
C ASP A 648 24.53 -5.22 16.49
N ARG A 649 23.76 -4.68 15.56
CA ARG A 649 24.11 -3.47 14.83
C ARG A 649 24.36 -2.27 15.74
N TRP A 650 23.59 -2.13 16.81
CA TRP A 650 23.67 -1.01 17.77
C TRP A 650 24.40 -1.38 19.06
N ALA A 651 24.24 -2.60 19.53
CA ALA A 651 24.97 -3.12 20.68
C ALA A 651 26.45 -3.28 20.37
N GLY A 652 26.82 -3.58 19.14
CA GLY A 652 28.15 -4.00 18.76
C GLY A 652 28.43 -5.45 19.17
N THR A 653 29.61 -5.96 18.81
CA THR A 653 29.98 -7.36 19.03
C THR A 653 30.27 -7.73 20.51
N LYS A 654 30.43 -6.73 21.37
CA LYS A 654 30.68 -6.89 22.78
C LYS A 654 29.49 -6.58 23.68
N GLY A 655 28.52 -5.82 23.16
CA GLY A 655 27.36 -5.39 23.92
C GLY A 655 26.46 -6.55 24.37
N GLU A 656 25.71 -6.35 25.42
CA GLU A 656 24.72 -7.29 25.94
C GLU A 656 23.32 -6.91 25.54
N ILE A 657 22.48 -7.88 25.14
CA ILE A 657 21.13 -7.66 24.70
C ILE A 657 20.16 -8.39 25.61
N ILE A 658 19.34 -7.64 26.35
CA ILE A 658 18.25 -8.17 27.20
C ILE A 658 16.99 -8.16 26.33
N ALA A 659 16.62 -9.31 25.78
CA ALA A 659 15.56 -9.49 24.81
C ALA A 659 14.82 -10.82 25.02
N MET A 660 13.75 -11.03 24.29
CA MET A 660 13.04 -12.30 24.28
C MET A 660 13.76 -13.33 23.39
N SER A 661 14.00 -14.50 23.95
CA SER A 661 14.55 -15.66 23.24
C SER A 661 13.54 -16.81 23.10
N THR A 662 12.35 -16.64 23.66
CA THR A 662 11.22 -17.59 23.62
C THR A 662 9.92 -16.81 23.46
N PHE A 663 8.83 -17.48 23.15
CA PHE A 663 7.50 -16.90 23.29
C PHE A 663 7.22 -16.49 24.75
N GLY A 664 6.28 -15.55 24.93
CA GLY A 664 5.85 -15.08 26.22
C GLY A 664 5.08 -16.14 27.04
N ALA A 665 4.32 -15.69 28.02
CA ALA A 665 3.49 -16.55 28.86
C ALA A 665 2.25 -15.79 29.37
N SER A 666 1.21 -16.50 29.77
CA SER A 666 0.00 -15.90 30.38
C SER A 666 0.27 -15.63 31.88
N ALA A 667 0.45 -14.36 32.22
CA ALA A 667 0.61 -13.91 33.61
C ALA A 667 0.49 -12.37 33.69
N PRO A 668 0.31 -11.78 34.88
CA PRO A 668 0.43 -10.34 35.06
C PRO A 668 1.82 -9.83 34.65
N LEU A 669 1.88 -8.63 34.05
CA LEU A 669 3.08 -8.04 33.47
C LEU A 669 4.33 -8.12 34.39
N LYS A 670 4.19 -7.76 35.67
CA LYS A 670 5.31 -7.79 36.60
C LYS A 670 5.94 -9.20 36.79
N ALA A 671 5.10 -10.23 36.76
CA ALA A 671 5.56 -11.62 36.83
C ALA A 671 6.30 -12.01 35.55
N LEU A 672 5.81 -11.54 34.39
CA LEU A 672 6.48 -11.76 33.10
C LEU A 672 7.81 -11.04 33.01
N GLN A 673 7.88 -9.77 33.42
CA GLN A 673 9.11 -9.01 33.47
C GLN A 673 10.16 -9.68 34.36
N SER A 674 9.76 -10.12 35.56
CA SER A 674 10.66 -10.86 36.46
C SER A 674 11.12 -12.18 35.87
N LYS A 675 10.20 -12.94 35.24
CA LYS A 675 10.50 -14.23 34.61
C LYS A 675 11.50 -14.11 33.46
N PHE A 676 11.36 -13.10 32.63
CA PHE A 676 12.15 -12.92 31.41
C PHE A 676 13.36 -11.98 31.62
N GLY A 677 13.61 -11.48 32.84
CA GLY A 677 14.79 -10.70 33.17
C GLY A 677 14.69 -9.20 32.82
N PHE A 678 13.49 -8.68 32.61
CA PHE A 678 13.27 -7.24 32.39
C PHE A 678 13.08 -6.51 33.71
N THR A 679 14.15 -6.49 34.53
CA THR A 679 14.16 -5.80 35.83
C THR A 679 15.36 -4.86 35.95
N PRO A 680 15.27 -3.78 36.77
CA PRO A 680 16.40 -2.86 36.94
C PRO A 680 17.68 -3.56 37.40
N GLU A 681 17.55 -4.56 38.29
CA GLU A 681 18.68 -5.31 38.79
C GLU A 681 19.41 -6.12 37.72
N ALA A 682 18.61 -6.70 36.76
CA ALA A 682 19.18 -7.45 35.63
C ALA A 682 19.95 -6.52 34.68
N VAL A 683 19.38 -5.34 34.38
CA VAL A 683 20.02 -4.33 33.53
C VAL A 683 21.29 -3.78 34.18
N VAL A 684 21.25 -3.45 35.48
CA VAL A 684 22.42 -2.98 36.24
C VAL A 684 23.54 -4.06 36.28
N ALA A 685 23.17 -5.32 36.48
CA ALA A 685 24.10 -6.42 36.44
C ALA A 685 24.76 -6.59 35.06
N ALA A 686 23.97 -6.46 33.97
CA ALA A 686 24.46 -6.47 32.58
C ALA A 686 25.44 -5.29 32.34
N ALA A 687 25.07 -4.08 32.76
CA ALA A 687 25.89 -2.88 32.62
C ALA A 687 27.27 -3.07 33.35
N LYS A 688 27.25 -3.59 34.57
CA LYS A 688 28.47 -3.87 35.32
C LYS A 688 29.37 -4.94 34.67
N ARG A 689 28.79 -5.98 34.07
CA ARG A 689 29.57 -6.95 33.27
C ARG A 689 30.24 -6.28 32.07
N GLN A 690 29.55 -5.36 31.41
CA GLN A 690 30.10 -4.63 30.26
C GLN A 690 31.25 -3.69 30.63
N ILE A 691 31.20 -3.05 31.79
CA ILE A 691 32.27 -2.16 32.29
C ILE A 691 33.48 -2.96 32.78
N GLY A 692 33.26 -4.13 33.42
CA GLY A 692 34.30 -4.97 34.02
C GLY A 692 35.01 -5.93 33.06
N GLY A 693 34.54 -6.08 31.83
CA GLY A 693 35.10 -6.90 30.76
C GLY A 693 35.86 -6.08 29.73
#